data_1bf8015b401c3fd39192de41fca08ae3
#
_entry.id   1bf8015b401c3fd39192de41fca08ae3
#
_cell.length_a   1.000
_cell.length_b   1.000
_cell.length_c   1.000
_cell.angle_alpha   90.00
_cell.angle_beta   90.00
_cell.angle_gamma   90.00
#
_symmetry.space_group_name_H-M   'P 1'
#
loop_
_entity.id
_entity.type
_entity.pdbx_description
1 polymer ?
#
loop_
_entity_poly.entity_id
_entity_poly.type
_entity_poly.pdbx_seq_one_letter_code
_entity_poly.pdbx_strand_id
1 'polypeptide(L)'
;MKALRRFSSGAGQGLSLGLALVLLALVLVSSVCLLWFVNQAALNERLAARQKRIESYRGHLALAQQRLDAYWRQTAADLDAQAQTLPPRSLFAQQVRAGLADAVICFDATGHLAYPGPNLPIAELARRPAGTGLAPLPADAATPFHLLSPAPAPASADTPTPDFDSLGPAEAADAFARLAGHEENVQARAQALQGQARCLVQAGKTEAALAVLTGPLAEERFAQVTDAQGRLLAPSAQLLALELLEGSSAGAVRASAWERLRKATLDYDNSTMSAPQRHFLLRQLQRLHPEAEARTLLAAEDLAAQYVETGPIQFGEPGLRATSMPGVWQFASGHGRVLVLHRTEGLLARVRTGPVAQLLPPDLNLILLPPGEEAEGFFPSLPASLLLPSWRLTLALKDQRLFDTAAEHRVAAYVWTGALVVGAVVVLASLALGLVRRQSALTQLRNDLVANVTHELKTPLASMRLLVDTLLDGETLHAPTAREYLQLIAQENLRLSRLIDNFLAFSRMERNKCAFDFKELPAAAIVEGAAAAVRERFQAPGCRFEVAPAPGLPPVFADADALVTALVNLLDNAYKYSGDDKRITLAAGAGNGSVRFAVTDNGIGLAPRDARRIFKRFFRVAQGPARAGGGCGLGLSIVEFIVKAHHGSVRVQSQPGRGSTFVIAIPAANAGPNPALEVH
;
A
#
# COMPACT_ATOMS: atom_id res chain seq x y z
N MET A 1 -14.59 60.03 -34.85
CA MET A 1 -13.26 59.96 -34.23
C MET A 1 -13.23 59.54 -32.74
N LYS A 2 -14.34 59.50 -31.99
CA LYS A 2 -14.34 59.03 -30.56
C LYS A 2 -14.43 57.50 -30.38
N ALA A 3 -14.80 56.74 -31.40
CA ALA A 3 -14.91 55.27 -31.33
C ALA A 3 -13.59 54.51 -31.54
N LEU A 4 -12.63 55.08 -32.27
CA LEU A 4 -11.32 54.45 -32.55
C LEU A 4 -10.31 54.56 -31.39
N ARG A 5 -10.52 55.45 -30.41
CA ARG A 5 -9.63 55.57 -29.22
C ARG A 5 -9.92 54.53 -28.10
N ARG A 6 -11.05 53.82 -28.13
CA ARG A 6 -11.34 52.77 -27.16
C ARG A 6 -10.80 51.39 -27.54
N PHE A 7 -10.42 51.19 -28.81
CA PHE A 7 -9.88 49.90 -29.28
C PHE A 7 -8.37 49.74 -29.12
N SER A 8 -7.61 50.83 -28.93
CA SER A 8 -6.13 50.71 -28.82
C SER A 8 -5.61 50.39 -27.41
N SER A 9 -6.40 50.64 -26.37
CA SER A 9 -5.99 50.32 -24.99
C SER A 9 -6.33 48.88 -24.53
N GLY A 10 -7.23 48.21 -25.26
CA GLY A 10 -7.65 46.83 -24.95
C GLY A 10 -6.84 45.73 -25.68
N ALA A 11 -6.19 46.07 -26.81
CA ALA A 11 -5.53 45.07 -27.64
C ALA A 11 -4.27 44.45 -26.98
N GLY A 12 -3.51 45.24 -26.21
CA GLY A 12 -2.32 44.75 -25.52
C GLY A 12 -2.63 43.84 -24.33
N GLN A 13 -3.72 44.12 -23.62
CA GLN A 13 -4.15 43.26 -22.50
C GLN A 13 -4.84 41.98 -22.98
N GLY A 14 -5.58 42.02 -24.09
CA GLY A 14 -6.21 40.86 -24.71
C GLY A 14 -5.20 39.86 -25.26
N LEU A 15 -4.11 40.33 -25.85
CA LEU A 15 -3.04 39.44 -26.40
C LEU A 15 -2.28 38.74 -25.29
N SER A 16 -1.99 39.40 -24.16
CA SER A 16 -1.31 38.81 -23.02
C SER A 16 -2.18 37.80 -22.28
N LEU A 17 -3.49 38.03 -22.16
CA LEU A 17 -4.45 37.12 -21.56
C LEU A 17 -4.69 35.89 -22.45
N GLY A 18 -4.81 36.08 -23.77
CA GLY A 18 -4.92 35.00 -24.75
C GLY A 18 -3.71 34.08 -24.76
N LEU A 19 -2.49 34.65 -24.77
CA LEU A 19 -1.26 33.88 -24.70
C LEU A 19 -1.14 33.10 -23.38
N ALA A 20 -1.53 33.71 -22.26
CA ALA A 20 -1.54 33.04 -20.95
C ALA A 20 -2.54 31.89 -20.91
N LEU A 21 -3.72 32.03 -21.52
CA LEU A 21 -4.73 30.95 -21.61
C LEU A 21 -4.24 29.80 -22.52
N VAL A 22 -3.59 30.12 -23.64
CA VAL A 22 -3.00 29.09 -24.53
C VAL A 22 -1.88 28.32 -23.82
N LEU A 23 -0.99 29.01 -23.12
CA LEU A 23 0.06 28.38 -22.33
C LEU A 23 -0.52 27.51 -21.21
N LEU A 24 -1.54 27.99 -20.50
CA LEU A 24 -2.22 27.22 -19.46
C LEU A 24 -2.90 25.98 -20.05
N ALA A 25 -3.58 26.10 -21.18
CA ALA A 25 -4.21 24.98 -21.86
C ALA A 25 -3.17 23.95 -22.32
N LEU A 26 -2.04 24.38 -22.87
CA LEU A 26 -0.95 23.50 -23.30
C LEU A 26 -0.36 22.75 -22.11
N VAL A 27 -0.13 23.40 -20.97
CA VAL A 27 0.35 22.78 -19.73
C VAL A 27 -0.66 21.79 -19.21
N LEU A 28 -1.96 22.12 -19.22
CA LEU A 28 -3.03 21.25 -18.73
C LEU A 28 -3.16 19.99 -19.60
N VAL A 29 -3.18 20.13 -20.92
CA VAL A 29 -3.25 19.02 -21.86
C VAL A 29 -2.04 18.12 -21.72
N SER A 30 -0.83 18.69 -21.68
CA SER A 30 0.41 17.91 -21.50
C SER A 30 0.42 17.15 -20.17
N SER A 31 -0.07 17.77 -19.08
CA SER A 31 -0.17 17.14 -17.75
C SER A 31 -1.18 16.00 -17.73
N VAL A 32 -2.33 16.16 -18.36
CA VAL A 32 -3.35 15.11 -18.49
C VAL A 32 -2.82 13.95 -19.33
N CYS A 33 -2.18 14.22 -20.47
CA CYS A 33 -1.54 13.18 -21.29
C CYS A 33 -0.45 12.42 -20.53
N LEU A 34 0.38 13.13 -19.76
CA LEU A 34 1.42 12.51 -18.95
C LEU A 34 0.82 11.62 -17.86
N LEU A 35 -0.19 12.10 -17.14
CA LEU A 35 -0.89 11.32 -16.10
C LEU A 35 -1.57 10.08 -16.69
N TRP A 36 -2.20 10.22 -17.87
CA TRP A 36 -2.78 9.10 -18.58
C TRP A 36 -1.71 8.08 -18.98
N PHE A 37 -0.58 8.54 -19.53
CA PHE A 37 0.54 7.67 -19.91
C PHE A 37 1.15 6.96 -18.70
N VAL A 38 1.35 7.65 -17.58
CA VAL A 38 1.84 7.07 -16.32
C VAL A 38 0.88 6.01 -15.80
N ASN A 39 -0.43 6.29 -15.83
CA ASN A 39 -1.45 5.31 -15.43
C ASN A 39 -1.45 4.08 -16.35
N GLN A 40 -1.33 4.27 -17.65
CA GLN A 40 -1.27 3.16 -18.62
C GLN A 40 0.02 2.35 -18.47
N ALA A 41 1.15 3.00 -18.24
CA ALA A 41 2.43 2.32 -17.97
C ALA A 41 2.35 1.49 -16.68
N ALA A 42 1.74 2.03 -15.62
CA ALA A 42 1.53 1.32 -14.36
C ALA A 42 0.63 0.09 -14.51
N LEU A 43 -0.44 0.19 -15.30
CA LEU A 43 -1.31 -0.94 -15.63
C LEU A 43 -0.57 -2.02 -16.42
N ASN A 44 0.18 -1.63 -17.46
CA ASN A 44 0.97 -2.55 -18.27
C ASN A 44 2.06 -3.26 -17.45
N GLU A 45 2.74 -2.53 -16.55
CA GLU A 45 3.75 -3.12 -15.64
C GLU A 45 3.14 -4.14 -14.69
N ARG A 46 1.95 -3.85 -14.13
CA ARG A 46 1.21 -4.82 -13.29
C ARG A 46 0.85 -6.08 -14.08
N LEU A 47 0.35 -5.92 -15.28
CA LEU A 47 -0.01 -7.05 -16.16
C LEU A 47 1.23 -7.86 -16.55
N ALA A 48 2.33 -7.21 -16.93
CA ALA A 48 3.58 -7.86 -17.29
C ALA A 48 4.22 -8.61 -16.11
N ALA A 49 4.25 -7.99 -14.92
CA ALA A 49 4.74 -8.61 -13.70
C ALA A 49 3.92 -9.84 -13.32
N ARG A 50 2.58 -9.73 -13.47
CA ARG A 50 1.65 -10.85 -13.24
C ARG A 50 1.89 -11.99 -14.23
N GLN A 51 2.00 -11.68 -15.51
CA GLN A 51 2.23 -12.68 -16.55
C GLN A 51 3.56 -13.39 -16.38
N LYS A 52 4.64 -12.65 -16.10
CA LYS A 52 5.98 -13.22 -15.83
C LYS A 52 5.97 -14.16 -14.63
N ARG A 53 5.24 -13.84 -13.56
CA ARG A 53 5.09 -14.73 -12.40
C ARG A 53 4.28 -15.97 -12.74
N ILE A 54 3.17 -15.82 -13.45
CA ILE A 54 2.36 -16.97 -13.91
C ILE A 54 3.22 -17.92 -14.75
N GLU A 55 4.06 -17.42 -15.63
CA GLU A 55 4.99 -18.24 -16.43
C GLU A 55 6.04 -18.92 -15.56
N SER A 56 6.62 -18.23 -14.59
CA SER A 56 7.56 -18.83 -13.64
C SER A 56 6.90 -19.96 -12.84
N TYR A 57 5.68 -19.76 -12.39
CA TYR A 57 4.96 -20.78 -11.60
C TYR A 57 4.44 -21.95 -12.47
N ARG A 58 4.22 -21.76 -13.78
CA ARG A 58 3.95 -22.88 -14.69
C ARG A 58 5.07 -23.93 -14.67
N GLY A 59 6.32 -23.50 -14.60
CA GLY A 59 7.45 -24.41 -14.46
C GLY A 59 7.39 -25.22 -13.16
N HIS A 60 7.06 -24.59 -12.04
CA HIS A 60 6.88 -25.30 -10.77
C HIS A 60 5.68 -26.24 -10.79
N LEU A 61 4.57 -25.85 -11.42
CA LEU A 61 3.39 -26.69 -11.55
C LEU A 61 3.65 -27.93 -12.42
N ALA A 62 4.35 -27.76 -13.55
CA ALA A 62 4.73 -28.87 -14.42
C ALA A 62 5.70 -29.85 -13.70
N LEU A 63 6.66 -29.33 -12.94
CA LEU A 63 7.55 -30.14 -12.11
C LEU A 63 6.76 -30.89 -11.03
N ALA A 64 5.82 -30.22 -10.36
CA ALA A 64 4.97 -30.86 -9.35
C ALA A 64 4.10 -31.98 -9.98
N GLN A 65 3.54 -31.76 -11.17
CA GLN A 65 2.81 -32.76 -11.93
C GLN A 65 3.69 -33.99 -12.24
N GLN A 66 4.88 -33.76 -12.78
CA GLN A 66 5.82 -34.85 -13.10
C GLN A 66 6.20 -35.66 -11.87
N ARG A 67 6.45 -34.99 -10.75
CA ARG A 67 6.81 -35.64 -9.48
C ARG A 67 5.62 -36.40 -8.89
N LEU A 68 4.43 -35.84 -8.98
CA LEU A 68 3.22 -36.51 -8.53
C LEU A 68 2.92 -37.77 -9.36
N ASP A 69 3.12 -37.71 -10.66
CA ASP A 69 2.97 -38.84 -11.55
C ASP A 69 4.01 -39.95 -11.23
N ALA A 70 5.25 -39.56 -11.01
CA ALA A 70 6.30 -40.51 -10.58
C ALA A 70 5.99 -41.14 -9.21
N TYR A 71 5.50 -40.33 -8.26
CA TYR A 71 5.08 -40.80 -6.94
C TYR A 71 3.99 -41.90 -7.03
N TRP A 72 2.93 -41.64 -7.81
CA TRP A 72 1.85 -42.61 -7.96
C TRP A 72 2.27 -43.87 -8.71
N ARG A 73 3.13 -43.77 -9.72
CA ARG A 73 3.72 -44.94 -10.38
C ARG A 73 4.55 -45.76 -9.44
N GLN A 74 5.37 -45.11 -8.63
CA GLN A 74 6.19 -45.81 -7.62
C GLN A 74 5.29 -46.46 -6.57
N THR A 75 4.25 -45.78 -6.09
CA THR A 75 3.27 -46.34 -5.17
C THR A 75 2.59 -47.60 -5.73
N ALA A 76 2.21 -47.59 -7.02
CA ALA A 76 1.62 -48.75 -7.67
C ALA A 76 2.60 -49.92 -7.72
N ALA A 77 3.87 -49.65 -8.07
CA ALA A 77 4.91 -50.68 -8.13
C ALA A 77 5.25 -51.28 -6.76
N ASP A 78 5.34 -50.40 -5.74
CA ASP A 78 5.60 -50.83 -4.36
C ASP A 78 4.46 -51.67 -3.80
N LEU A 79 3.20 -51.35 -4.09
CA LEU A 79 2.04 -52.15 -3.70
C LEU A 79 2.07 -53.54 -4.36
N ASP A 80 2.41 -53.61 -5.64
CA ASP A 80 2.53 -54.88 -6.34
C ASP A 80 3.69 -55.75 -5.78
N ALA A 81 4.84 -55.14 -5.46
CA ALA A 81 5.97 -55.85 -4.86
C ALA A 81 5.63 -56.35 -3.43
N GLN A 82 4.98 -55.52 -2.64
CA GLN A 82 4.55 -55.90 -1.29
C GLN A 82 3.47 -56.98 -1.30
N ALA A 83 2.55 -56.96 -2.26
CA ALA A 83 1.52 -57.96 -2.43
C ALA A 83 2.08 -59.37 -2.80
N GLN A 84 3.31 -59.41 -3.31
CA GLN A 84 4.00 -60.67 -3.60
C GLN A 84 4.73 -61.25 -2.39
N THR A 85 5.12 -60.38 -1.45
CA THR A 85 6.00 -60.76 -0.31
C THR A 85 5.27 -60.82 1.03
N LEU A 86 4.24 -60.02 1.22
CA LEU A 86 3.51 -59.92 2.47
C LEU A 86 2.17 -60.67 2.42
N PRO A 87 1.76 -61.28 3.54
CA PRO A 87 0.41 -61.78 3.69
C PRO A 87 -0.62 -60.66 3.51
N PRO A 88 -1.79 -60.90 2.92
CA PRO A 88 -2.83 -59.86 2.68
C PRO A 88 -3.19 -59.04 3.88
N ARG A 89 -3.25 -59.62 5.06
CA ARG A 89 -3.57 -58.96 6.34
C ARG A 89 -2.47 -58.02 6.80
N SER A 90 -1.22 -58.50 6.74
CA SER A 90 -0.05 -57.69 7.11
C SER A 90 0.10 -56.51 6.16
N LEU A 91 -0.12 -56.70 4.86
CA LEU A 91 -0.14 -55.60 3.88
C LEU A 91 -1.22 -54.56 4.21
N PHE A 92 -2.45 -55.01 4.52
CA PHE A 92 -3.53 -54.09 4.96
C PHE A 92 -3.08 -53.23 6.13
N ALA A 93 -2.63 -53.88 7.22
CA ALA A 93 -2.24 -53.17 8.43
C ALA A 93 -1.04 -52.25 8.21
N GLN A 94 -0.05 -52.65 7.44
CA GLN A 94 1.14 -51.84 7.13
C GLN A 94 0.76 -50.57 6.37
N GLN A 95 -0.07 -50.65 5.33
CA GLN A 95 -0.49 -49.49 4.52
C GLN A 95 -1.33 -48.49 5.35
N VAL A 96 -2.22 -49.02 6.19
CA VAL A 96 -3.06 -48.20 7.05
C VAL A 96 -2.25 -47.54 8.17
N ARG A 97 -1.35 -48.27 8.87
CA ARG A 97 -0.49 -47.71 9.91
C ARG A 97 0.47 -46.66 9.37
N ALA A 98 1.01 -46.85 8.17
CA ALA A 98 1.85 -45.89 7.49
C ALA A 98 1.09 -44.63 7.03
N GLY A 99 -0.23 -44.61 7.13
CA GLY A 99 -1.07 -43.51 6.63
C GLY A 99 -1.09 -43.39 5.12
N LEU A 100 -0.65 -44.44 4.40
CA LEU A 100 -0.60 -44.49 2.94
C LEU A 100 -1.97 -44.80 2.32
N ALA A 101 -2.83 -45.45 3.06
CA ALA A 101 -4.19 -45.81 2.66
C ALA A 101 -5.20 -45.55 3.77
N ASP A 102 -6.44 -45.26 3.40
CA ASP A 102 -7.56 -45.20 4.35
C ASP A 102 -8.16 -46.60 4.58
N ALA A 103 -8.08 -47.48 3.57
CA ALA A 103 -8.30 -48.89 3.67
C ALA A 103 -7.64 -49.62 2.48
N VAL A 104 -7.47 -50.91 2.61
CA VAL A 104 -6.87 -51.76 1.54
C VAL A 104 -7.71 -53.02 1.37
N ILE A 105 -7.90 -53.44 0.13
CA ILE A 105 -8.55 -54.71 -0.21
C ILE A 105 -7.54 -55.57 -0.97
N CYS A 106 -7.27 -56.75 -0.45
CA CYS A 106 -6.30 -57.65 -1.00
C CYS A 106 -7.00 -58.87 -1.61
N PHE A 107 -6.48 -59.32 -2.73
CA PHE A 107 -6.93 -60.53 -3.47
C PHE A 107 -5.80 -61.52 -3.55
N ASP A 108 -6.16 -62.80 -3.55
CA ASP A 108 -5.19 -63.90 -3.73
C ASP A 108 -4.77 -64.05 -5.21
N ALA A 109 -3.87 -65.00 -5.48
CA ALA A 109 -3.38 -65.28 -6.84
C ALA A 109 -4.46 -65.76 -7.80
N THR A 110 -5.59 -66.26 -7.29
CA THR A 110 -6.72 -66.77 -8.05
C THR A 110 -7.80 -65.73 -8.22
N GLY A 111 -7.64 -64.54 -7.63
CA GLY A 111 -8.60 -63.43 -7.73
C GLY A 111 -9.75 -63.54 -6.73
N HIS A 112 -9.61 -64.32 -5.65
CA HIS A 112 -10.55 -64.30 -4.55
C HIS A 112 -10.22 -63.18 -3.58
N LEU A 113 -11.24 -62.68 -2.92
CA LEU A 113 -11.07 -61.68 -1.83
C LEU A 113 -10.35 -62.36 -0.67
N ALA A 114 -9.10 -61.97 -0.46
CA ALA A 114 -8.26 -62.51 0.61
C ALA A 114 -8.38 -61.73 1.95
N TYR A 115 -8.56 -60.41 1.90
CA TYR A 115 -8.74 -59.56 3.06
C TYR A 115 -9.31 -58.19 2.70
N PRO A 116 -10.27 -57.60 3.48
CA PRO A 116 -11.02 -58.26 4.55
C PRO A 116 -12.20 -59.05 4.00
N GLY A 117 -12.56 -60.17 4.61
CA GLY A 117 -13.73 -60.92 4.31
C GLY A 117 -13.52 -62.39 4.00
N PRO A 118 -14.59 -63.13 3.62
CA PRO A 118 -14.50 -64.49 3.17
C PRO A 118 -13.82 -64.55 1.79
N ASN A 119 -13.16 -65.67 1.50
CA ASN A 119 -12.57 -65.94 0.17
C ASN A 119 -13.64 -66.10 -0.89
N LEU A 120 -14.03 -65.01 -1.57
CA LEU A 120 -14.97 -64.97 -2.64
C LEU A 120 -14.25 -64.60 -3.98
N PRO A 121 -14.61 -65.26 -5.10
CA PRO A 121 -14.06 -64.89 -6.42
C PRO A 121 -14.45 -63.47 -6.81
N ILE A 122 -13.55 -62.74 -7.46
CA ILE A 122 -13.81 -61.40 -8.00
C ILE A 122 -15.03 -61.38 -8.93
N ALA A 123 -15.13 -62.46 -9.76
CA ALA A 123 -16.25 -62.58 -10.70
C ALA A 123 -17.61 -62.64 -9.98
N GLU A 124 -17.64 -63.19 -8.76
CA GLU A 124 -18.84 -63.27 -7.95
C GLU A 124 -19.13 -61.96 -7.24
N LEU A 125 -18.11 -61.29 -6.74
CA LEU A 125 -18.18 -59.92 -6.21
C LEU A 125 -18.61 -58.89 -7.23
N ALA A 126 -18.12 -59.01 -8.48
CA ALA A 126 -18.47 -58.10 -9.58
C ALA A 126 -19.93 -58.29 -10.07
N ARG A 127 -20.55 -59.41 -9.83
CA ARG A 127 -21.93 -59.75 -10.22
C ARG A 127 -22.95 -59.46 -9.14
N ARG A 128 -22.55 -59.15 -7.93
CA ARG A 128 -23.49 -58.84 -6.85
C ARG A 128 -24.26 -57.56 -7.14
N PRO A 129 -25.59 -57.58 -7.07
CA PRO A 129 -26.36 -56.35 -7.12
C PRO A 129 -26.04 -55.48 -5.91
N ALA A 130 -25.99 -54.19 -6.12
CA ALA A 130 -25.78 -53.23 -5.03
C ALA A 130 -26.86 -53.45 -3.95
N GLY A 131 -26.44 -53.66 -2.68
CA GLY A 131 -27.32 -53.85 -1.56
C GLY A 131 -27.52 -55.30 -1.08
N THR A 132 -26.94 -56.31 -1.74
CA THR A 132 -26.84 -57.66 -1.15
C THR A 132 -25.58 -57.75 -0.31
N GLY A 133 -25.65 -57.27 0.91
CA GLY A 133 -24.55 -57.37 1.87
C GLY A 133 -24.14 -58.82 2.17
N LEU A 134 -22.90 -59.07 2.55
CA LEU A 134 -22.52 -60.20 3.34
C LEU A 134 -23.53 -60.24 4.51
N ALA A 135 -24.18 -61.40 4.73
CA ALA A 135 -25.16 -61.50 5.77
C ALA A 135 -24.67 -60.78 7.04
N PRO A 136 -25.39 -59.81 7.58
CA PRO A 136 -24.95 -59.11 8.75
C PRO A 136 -24.65 -60.15 9.81
N LEU A 137 -23.53 -59.99 10.52
CA LEU A 137 -23.27 -60.73 11.76
C LEU A 137 -24.58 -60.65 12.56
N PRO A 138 -25.16 -61.77 13.00
CA PRO A 138 -26.44 -61.74 13.70
C PRO A 138 -26.37 -60.69 14.82
N ALA A 139 -27.41 -59.88 14.94
CA ALA A 139 -27.47 -58.78 15.91
C ALA A 139 -27.22 -59.26 17.35
N ASP A 140 -27.39 -60.53 17.58
CA ASP A 140 -27.13 -61.22 18.85
C ASP A 140 -25.63 -61.42 19.15
N ALA A 141 -24.72 -61.15 18.19
CA ALA A 141 -23.26 -61.17 18.44
C ALA A 141 -22.77 -59.95 19.28
N ALA A 142 -23.68 -59.05 19.66
CA ALA A 142 -23.35 -57.85 20.44
C ALA A 142 -23.06 -58.07 21.91
N THR A 143 -23.37 -59.24 22.45
CA THR A 143 -23.02 -59.58 23.82
C THR A 143 -21.84 -60.57 23.88
N PRO A 144 -20.83 -60.33 24.72
CA PRO A 144 -19.65 -61.22 24.89
C PRO A 144 -20.01 -62.66 25.22
N PHE A 145 -21.17 -62.85 25.84
CA PHE A 145 -21.67 -64.13 26.23
C PHE A 145 -21.93 -65.08 25.03
N HIS A 146 -22.31 -64.51 23.86
CA HIS A 146 -22.53 -65.27 22.63
C HIS A 146 -21.23 -65.68 21.90
N LEU A 147 -20.08 -65.06 22.25
CA LEU A 147 -18.77 -65.49 21.74
C LEU A 147 -18.34 -66.85 22.32
N LEU A 148 -18.96 -67.28 23.38
CA LEU A 148 -18.76 -68.60 23.99
C LEU A 148 -19.86 -69.55 23.50
N SER A 149 -19.80 -69.97 22.20
CA SER A 149 -20.68 -71.03 21.72
C SER A 149 -20.54 -72.29 22.56
N PRO A 150 -21.63 -73.08 22.71
CA PRO A 150 -21.51 -74.37 23.35
C PRO A 150 -20.38 -75.17 22.66
N ALA A 151 -19.42 -75.67 23.47
CA ALA A 151 -18.39 -76.53 22.94
C ALA A 151 -19.05 -77.79 22.36
N PRO A 152 -18.73 -78.18 21.09
CA PRO A 152 -19.11 -79.52 20.65
C PRO A 152 -18.49 -80.52 21.60
N ALA A 153 -19.19 -81.59 21.87
CA ALA A 153 -18.62 -82.69 22.66
C ALA A 153 -17.30 -83.13 22.05
N PRO A 154 -16.25 -83.33 22.83
CA PRO A 154 -14.96 -83.81 22.33
C PRO A 154 -15.11 -85.11 21.59
N ALA A 155 -14.54 -85.20 20.40
CA ALA A 155 -14.64 -86.40 19.53
C ALA A 155 -13.73 -87.54 19.90
N SER A 156 -13.28 -87.69 21.19
CA SER A 156 -12.54 -88.84 21.64
C SER A 156 -13.52 -89.96 22.00
N ALA A 157 -13.49 -91.04 21.20
CA ALA A 157 -14.48 -92.12 21.21
C ALA A 157 -14.44 -93.03 22.50
N ASP A 158 -13.55 -92.75 23.46
CA ASP A 158 -13.34 -93.67 24.59
C ASP A 158 -13.71 -93.12 25.99
N THR A 159 -14.16 -91.90 26.12
CA THR A 159 -14.61 -91.36 27.40
C THR A 159 -16.13 -91.02 27.33
N PRO A 160 -16.97 -91.55 28.28
CA PRO A 160 -18.38 -91.18 28.31
C PRO A 160 -18.48 -89.68 28.60
N THR A 161 -18.91 -88.95 27.57
CA THR A 161 -19.16 -87.53 27.71
C THR A 161 -20.35 -87.36 28.65
N PRO A 162 -20.20 -86.61 29.75
CA PRO A 162 -21.35 -86.25 30.58
C PRO A 162 -22.38 -85.50 29.71
N ASP A 163 -23.67 -85.78 29.96
CA ASP A 163 -24.74 -84.96 29.39
C ASP A 163 -24.71 -83.59 30.10
N PHE A 164 -23.99 -82.63 29.55
CA PHE A 164 -23.75 -81.28 30.08
C PHE A 164 -25.03 -80.45 30.21
N ASP A 165 -26.07 -80.81 29.45
CA ASP A 165 -27.38 -80.11 29.47
C ASP A 165 -28.21 -80.53 30.65
N SER A 166 -27.93 -81.69 31.30
CA SER A 166 -28.63 -82.18 32.49
C SER A 166 -27.97 -81.72 33.80
N LEU A 167 -26.78 -81.17 33.80
CA LEU A 167 -26.03 -80.75 34.99
C LEU A 167 -26.32 -79.28 35.37
N GLY A 168 -26.28 -78.98 36.65
CA GLY A 168 -26.28 -77.59 37.12
C GLY A 168 -24.97 -76.87 36.74
N PRO A 169 -25.02 -75.53 36.60
CA PRO A 169 -23.81 -74.77 36.10
C PRO A 169 -22.55 -75.03 36.90
N ALA A 170 -22.62 -75.23 38.21
CA ALA A 170 -21.47 -75.50 39.07
C ALA A 170 -20.92 -76.92 38.84
N GLU A 171 -21.79 -77.92 38.67
CA GLU A 171 -21.43 -79.31 38.43
C GLU A 171 -20.86 -79.51 37.02
N ALA A 172 -21.42 -78.81 36.06
CA ALA A 172 -20.86 -78.73 34.66
C ALA A 172 -19.47 -78.13 34.63
N ALA A 173 -19.21 -77.08 35.42
CA ALA A 173 -17.89 -76.49 35.53
C ALA A 173 -16.83 -77.47 36.06
N ASP A 174 -17.20 -78.25 37.07
CA ASP A 174 -16.31 -79.31 37.63
C ASP A 174 -16.07 -80.45 36.64
N ALA A 175 -17.08 -80.81 35.84
CA ALA A 175 -16.97 -81.79 34.78
C ALA A 175 -16.01 -81.31 33.67
N PHE A 176 -16.15 -80.08 33.23
CA PHE A 176 -15.24 -79.47 32.27
C PHE A 176 -13.80 -79.33 32.83
N ALA A 177 -13.63 -79.05 34.11
CA ALA A 177 -12.32 -79.01 34.78
C ALA A 177 -11.59 -80.40 34.74
N ARG A 178 -12.35 -81.46 35.04
CA ARG A 178 -11.79 -82.83 34.91
C ARG A 178 -11.42 -83.17 33.48
N LEU A 179 -12.26 -82.86 32.54
CA LEU A 179 -12.02 -83.04 31.12
C LEU A 179 -10.77 -82.30 30.69
N ALA A 180 -10.60 -81.06 31.01
CA ALA A 180 -9.41 -80.26 30.68
C ALA A 180 -8.11 -80.82 31.35
N GLY A 181 -8.22 -81.47 32.51
CA GLY A 181 -7.11 -82.07 33.20
C GLY A 181 -6.57 -83.38 32.54
N HIS A 182 -7.44 -84.11 31.87
CA HIS A 182 -7.09 -85.39 31.21
C HIS A 182 -6.87 -85.30 29.72
N GLU A 183 -7.28 -84.21 29.08
CA GLU A 183 -7.24 -84.00 27.63
C GLU A 183 -5.83 -83.63 27.19
N GLU A 184 -5.24 -84.42 26.30
CA GLU A 184 -3.88 -84.20 25.73
C GLU A 184 -3.97 -83.31 24.47
N ASN A 185 -5.07 -83.36 23.74
CA ASN A 185 -5.28 -82.53 22.56
C ASN A 185 -5.43 -81.10 22.98
N VAL A 186 -4.54 -80.24 22.47
CA VAL A 186 -4.49 -78.79 22.77
C VAL A 186 -5.79 -78.08 22.49
N GLN A 187 -6.44 -78.45 21.35
CA GLN A 187 -7.69 -77.83 20.94
C GLN A 187 -8.85 -78.24 21.85
N ALA A 188 -9.02 -79.53 22.12
CA ALA A 188 -10.06 -80.03 22.99
C ALA A 188 -9.89 -79.55 24.44
N ARG A 189 -8.66 -79.46 24.92
CA ARG A 189 -8.33 -78.91 26.23
C ARG A 189 -8.69 -77.43 26.37
N ALA A 190 -8.42 -76.62 25.36
CA ALA A 190 -8.79 -75.18 25.34
C ALA A 190 -10.32 -75.00 25.32
N GLN A 191 -11.02 -75.84 24.54
CA GLN A 191 -12.48 -75.80 24.48
C GLN A 191 -13.10 -76.22 25.81
N ALA A 192 -12.52 -77.23 26.49
CA ALA A 192 -12.97 -77.64 27.84
C ALA A 192 -12.73 -76.53 28.88
N LEU A 193 -11.57 -75.86 28.86
CA LEU A 193 -11.33 -74.71 29.73
C LEU A 193 -12.28 -73.54 29.45
N GLN A 194 -12.66 -73.31 28.20
CA GLN A 194 -13.66 -72.33 27.81
C GLN A 194 -15.05 -72.69 28.37
N GLY A 195 -15.45 -73.98 28.25
CA GLY A 195 -16.69 -74.51 28.82
C GLY A 195 -16.71 -74.34 30.35
N GLN A 196 -15.62 -74.68 31.01
CA GLN A 196 -15.45 -74.48 32.45
C GLN A 196 -15.65 -73.00 32.85
N ALA A 197 -14.96 -72.09 32.20
CA ALA A 197 -15.04 -70.66 32.49
C ALA A 197 -16.50 -70.15 32.33
N ARG A 198 -17.18 -70.59 31.26
CA ARG A 198 -18.57 -70.22 30.99
C ARG A 198 -19.50 -70.73 32.10
N CYS A 199 -19.39 -71.99 32.48
CA CYS A 199 -20.21 -72.54 33.53
C CYS A 199 -19.95 -71.87 34.90
N LEU A 200 -18.72 -71.52 35.21
CA LEU A 200 -18.36 -70.76 36.41
C LEU A 200 -19.00 -69.35 36.42
N VAL A 201 -19.01 -68.68 35.30
CA VAL A 201 -19.71 -67.37 35.16
C VAL A 201 -21.21 -67.54 35.41
N GLN A 202 -21.86 -68.57 34.80
CA GLN A 202 -23.27 -68.85 35.00
C GLN A 202 -23.59 -69.22 36.45
N ALA A 203 -22.65 -69.90 37.15
CA ALA A 203 -22.81 -70.24 38.57
C ALA A 203 -22.50 -69.07 39.53
N GLY A 204 -22.18 -67.86 39.02
CA GLY A 204 -21.82 -66.71 39.82
C GLY A 204 -20.43 -66.77 40.47
N LYS A 205 -19.62 -67.76 40.13
CA LYS A 205 -18.25 -67.97 40.68
C LYS A 205 -17.22 -67.16 39.88
N THR A 206 -17.30 -65.86 39.94
CA THR A 206 -16.52 -64.91 39.10
C THR A 206 -15.03 -65.03 39.31
N GLU A 207 -14.55 -65.18 40.55
CA GLU A 207 -13.11 -65.31 40.83
C GLU A 207 -12.52 -66.58 40.21
N ALA A 208 -13.24 -67.71 40.32
CA ALA A 208 -12.83 -68.97 39.73
C ALA A 208 -12.83 -68.90 38.17
N ALA A 209 -13.83 -68.24 37.60
CA ALA A 209 -13.87 -67.99 36.14
C ALA A 209 -12.67 -67.15 35.69
N LEU A 210 -12.36 -66.09 36.42
CA LEU A 210 -11.19 -65.25 36.15
C LEU A 210 -9.87 -66.03 36.23
N ALA A 211 -9.72 -66.88 37.21
CA ALA A 211 -8.52 -67.74 37.34
C ALA A 211 -8.32 -68.63 36.12
N VAL A 212 -9.37 -69.19 35.52
CA VAL A 212 -9.31 -69.98 34.30
C VAL A 212 -9.01 -69.13 33.07
N LEU A 213 -9.68 -67.99 32.94
CA LEU A 213 -9.57 -67.09 31.77
C LEU A 213 -8.19 -66.44 31.70
N THR A 214 -7.62 -66.01 32.83
CA THR A 214 -6.36 -65.27 32.88
C THR A 214 -5.13 -66.15 33.13
N GLY A 215 -5.35 -67.39 33.57
CA GLY A 215 -4.32 -68.41 33.81
C GLY A 215 -4.22 -69.39 32.63
N PRO A 216 -4.82 -70.60 32.73
CA PRO A 216 -4.66 -71.62 31.71
C PRO A 216 -5.00 -71.19 30.29
N LEU A 217 -6.14 -70.52 30.04
CA LEU A 217 -6.52 -70.05 28.70
C LEU A 217 -5.65 -68.91 28.16
N ALA A 218 -4.82 -68.32 29.00
CA ALA A 218 -3.90 -67.26 28.58
C ALA A 218 -2.50 -67.78 28.18
N GLU A 219 -2.27 -69.11 28.30
CA GLU A 219 -0.99 -69.71 27.91
C GLU A 219 -0.79 -69.64 26.40
N GLU A 220 0.47 -69.42 25.97
CA GLU A 220 0.84 -69.23 24.57
C GLU A 220 0.49 -70.41 23.66
N ARG A 221 0.48 -71.65 24.22
CA ARG A 221 0.09 -72.89 23.51
C ARG A 221 -1.36 -72.83 22.98
N PHE A 222 -2.24 -72.01 23.57
CA PHE A 222 -3.65 -71.83 23.12
C PHE A 222 -3.85 -70.64 22.22
N ALA A 223 -2.79 -69.88 21.90
CA ALA A 223 -2.88 -68.65 21.11
C ALA A 223 -3.48 -68.83 19.70
N GLN A 224 -3.34 -70.04 19.13
CA GLN A 224 -3.80 -70.38 17.77
C GLN A 224 -5.08 -71.26 17.79
N VAL A 225 -5.61 -71.60 18.95
CA VAL A 225 -6.75 -72.50 19.07
C VAL A 225 -8.07 -71.74 18.76
N THR A 226 -8.89 -72.40 17.93
CA THR A 226 -10.16 -71.85 17.48
C THR A 226 -11.39 -72.60 18.07
N ASP A 227 -12.50 -71.92 18.11
CA ASP A 227 -13.79 -72.57 18.36
C ASP A 227 -14.34 -73.26 17.10
N ALA A 228 -15.55 -73.86 17.21
CA ALA A 228 -16.20 -74.53 16.11
C ALA A 228 -16.59 -73.59 14.92
N GLN A 229 -16.57 -72.29 15.17
CA GLN A 229 -16.83 -71.25 14.14
C GLN A 229 -15.55 -70.65 13.60
N GLY A 230 -14.38 -71.22 13.95
CA GLY A 230 -13.10 -70.74 13.49
C GLY A 230 -12.60 -69.45 14.17
N ARG A 231 -13.15 -69.10 15.33
CA ARG A 231 -12.76 -67.88 16.10
C ARG A 231 -11.70 -68.25 17.13
N LEU A 232 -10.66 -67.45 17.29
CA LEU A 232 -9.62 -67.64 18.30
C LEU A 232 -10.23 -67.54 19.72
N LEU A 233 -9.92 -68.53 20.56
CA LEU A 233 -10.45 -68.63 21.92
C LEU A 233 -9.75 -67.67 22.88
N ALA A 234 -8.42 -67.55 22.81
CA ALA A 234 -7.65 -66.73 23.75
C ALA A 234 -8.06 -65.25 23.78
N PRO A 235 -8.18 -64.54 22.64
CA PRO A 235 -8.64 -63.14 22.65
C PRO A 235 -10.06 -62.99 23.24
N SER A 236 -10.96 -63.92 22.90
CA SER A 236 -12.34 -63.89 23.42
C SER A 236 -12.36 -64.12 24.93
N ALA A 237 -11.49 -65.00 25.46
CA ALA A 237 -11.35 -65.24 26.91
C ALA A 237 -10.80 -63.98 27.63
N GLN A 238 -9.81 -63.25 27.04
CA GLN A 238 -9.32 -62.01 27.63
C GLN A 238 -10.35 -60.89 27.62
N LEU A 239 -11.20 -60.81 26.59
CA LEU A 239 -12.28 -59.86 26.55
C LEU A 239 -13.29 -60.10 27.65
N LEU A 240 -13.72 -61.36 27.84
CA LEU A 240 -14.61 -61.76 28.93
C LEU A 240 -14.03 -61.50 30.31
N ALA A 241 -12.70 -61.78 30.48
CA ALA A 241 -12.02 -61.48 31.74
C ALA A 241 -12.03 -59.98 32.05
N LEU A 242 -11.84 -59.10 31.03
CA LEU A 242 -11.91 -57.64 31.19
C LEU A 242 -13.29 -57.15 31.60
N GLU A 243 -14.35 -57.73 31.05
CA GLU A 243 -15.74 -57.41 31.41
C GLU A 243 -16.05 -57.86 32.83
N LEU A 244 -15.62 -59.04 33.24
CA LEU A 244 -15.78 -59.53 34.62
C LEU A 244 -14.97 -58.70 35.64
N LEU A 245 -13.92 -58.06 35.21
CA LEU A 245 -13.08 -57.16 36.02
C LEU A 245 -13.59 -55.71 36.01
N GLU A 246 -14.70 -55.40 35.31
CA GLU A 246 -15.29 -54.08 35.32
C GLU A 246 -15.76 -53.74 36.74
N GLY A 247 -15.24 -52.65 37.34
CA GLY A 247 -15.50 -52.25 38.72
C GLY A 247 -14.66 -52.98 39.80
N SER A 248 -13.78 -53.94 39.46
CA SER A 248 -12.89 -54.64 40.39
C SER A 248 -11.61 -53.86 40.69
N SER A 249 -11.08 -54.03 41.92
CA SER A 249 -9.77 -53.46 42.34
C SER A 249 -8.53 -54.18 41.79
N ALA A 250 -8.69 -55.26 41.02
CA ALA A 250 -7.60 -56.12 40.51
C ALA A 250 -6.87 -55.46 39.30
N GLY A 251 -6.25 -54.31 39.52
CA GLY A 251 -5.61 -53.49 38.45
C GLY A 251 -4.51 -54.22 37.65
N ALA A 252 -3.68 -55.02 38.30
CA ALA A 252 -2.60 -55.76 37.63
C ALA A 252 -3.12 -56.84 36.68
N VAL A 253 -4.14 -57.61 37.09
CA VAL A 253 -4.75 -58.64 36.25
C VAL A 253 -5.47 -58.01 35.07
N ARG A 254 -6.19 -56.94 35.30
CA ARG A 254 -6.86 -56.16 34.25
C ARG A 254 -5.85 -55.62 33.22
N ALA A 255 -4.72 -55.02 33.66
CA ALA A 255 -3.71 -54.52 32.76
C ALA A 255 -3.08 -55.63 31.91
N SER A 256 -2.82 -56.83 32.51
CA SER A 256 -2.28 -57.96 31.80
C SER A 256 -3.25 -58.56 30.77
N ALA A 257 -4.54 -58.71 31.14
CA ALA A 257 -5.57 -59.16 30.21
C ALA A 257 -5.77 -58.16 29.04
N TRP A 258 -5.76 -56.88 29.36
CA TRP A 258 -5.79 -55.80 28.33
C TRP A 258 -4.63 -55.89 27.33
N GLU A 259 -3.38 -55.98 27.80
CA GLU A 259 -2.24 -56.00 26.93
C GLU A 259 -2.23 -57.27 26.05
N ARG A 260 -2.64 -58.43 26.58
CA ARG A 260 -2.79 -59.66 25.79
C ARG A 260 -3.88 -59.52 24.71
N LEU A 261 -5.06 -58.98 25.07
CA LEU A 261 -6.13 -58.75 24.11
C LEU A 261 -5.68 -57.76 23.01
N ARG A 262 -5.05 -56.66 23.41
CA ARG A 262 -4.53 -55.62 22.53
C ARG A 262 -3.50 -56.23 21.56
N LYS A 263 -2.49 -56.90 22.08
CA LYS A 263 -1.45 -57.55 21.27
C LYS A 263 -2.04 -58.54 20.27
N ALA A 264 -2.92 -59.41 20.68
CA ALA A 264 -3.58 -60.40 19.82
C ALA A 264 -4.43 -59.75 18.74
N THR A 265 -5.16 -58.68 19.06
CA THR A 265 -6.06 -58.01 18.11
C THR A 265 -5.30 -57.17 17.08
N LEU A 266 -4.20 -56.52 17.51
CA LEU A 266 -3.37 -55.71 16.62
C LEU A 266 -2.32 -56.51 15.83
N ASP A 267 -2.17 -57.80 16.13
CA ASP A 267 -1.28 -58.71 15.39
C ASP A 267 -1.96 -59.17 14.09
N TYR A 268 -1.66 -58.48 13.00
CA TYR A 268 -2.16 -58.79 11.66
C TYR A 268 -1.33 -59.92 10.97
N ASP A 269 -0.21 -60.34 11.54
CA ASP A 269 0.55 -61.46 11.03
C ASP A 269 -0.09 -62.79 11.43
N ASN A 270 -0.93 -62.80 12.45
CA ASN A 270 -1.74 -63.94 12.84
C ASN A 270 -2.81 -64.27 11.78
N SER A 271 -2.54 -65.29 11.00
CA SER A 271 -3.43 -65.76 9.92
C SER A 271 -4.70 -66.49 10.41
N THR A 272 -4.71 -66.91 11.65
CA THR A 272 -5.84 -67.71 12.22
C THR A 272 -7.02 -66.84 12.62
N MET A 273 -6.79 -65.57 13.04
CA MET A 273 -7.87 -64.68 13.43
C MET A 273 -8.65 -64.23 12.17
N SER A 274 -9.94 -64.51 12.13
CA SER A 274 -10.81 -64.06 11.02
C SER A 274 -11.04 -62.55 11.01
N ALA A 275 -11.25 -61.96 9.84
CA ALA A 275 -11.54 -60.50 9.73
C ALA A 275 -12.77 -60.09 10.56
N PRO A 276 -13.92 -60.80 10.56
CA PRO A 276 -15.05 -60.47 11.41
C PRO A 276 -14.73 -60.46 12.90
N GLN A 277 -13.93 -61.45 13.39
CA GLN A 277 -13.53 -61.49 14.79
C GLN A 277 -12.62 -60.28 15.13
N ARG A 278 -11.65 -59.99 14.28
CA ARG A 278 -10.74 -58.87 14.47
C ARG A 278 -11.50 -57.55 14.53
N HIS A 279 -12.38 -57.34 13.59
CA HIS A 279 -13.25 -56.14 13.55
C HIS A 279 -14.09 -55.99 14.82
N PHE A 280 -14.69 -57.09 15.29
CA PHE A 280 -15.40 -57.07 16.56
C PHE A 280 -14.49 -56.71 17.76
N LEU A 281 -13.33 -57.34 17.85
CA LEU A 281 -12.37 -57.08 18.94
C LEU A 281 -11.80 -55.65 18.87
N LEU A 282 -11.55 -55.09 17.70
CA LEU A 282 -11.16 -53.69 17.56
C LEU A 282 -12.24 -52.71 18.08
N ARG A 283 -13.53 -53.01 17.84
CA ARG A 283 -14.65 -52.24 18.41
C ARG A 283 -14.66 -52.30 19.91
N GLN A 284 -14.42 -53.49 20.49
CA GLN A 284 -14.38 -53.65 21.94
C GLN A 284 -13.15 -52.97 22.56
N LEU A 285 -12.01 -53.07 21.93
CA LEU A 285 -10.82 -52.31 22.36
C LEU A 285 -11.10 -50.81 22.39
N GLN A 286 -11.70 -50.29 21.34
CA GLN A 286 -12.01 -48.85 21.23
C GLN A 286 -13.05 -48.40 22.26
N ARG A 287 -13.97 -49.32 22.65
CA ARG A 287 -14.98 -49.07 23.71
C ARG A 287 -14.35 -49.07 25.11
N LEU A 288 -13.48 -50.06 25.42
CA LEU A 288 -12.85 -50.21 26.71
C LEU A 288 -11.76 -49.18 26.97
N HIS A 289 -10.93 -48.87 25.96
CA HIS A 289 -9.85 -47.91 26.05
C HIS A 289 -9.55 -47.33 24.68
N PRO A 290 -9.96 -46.10 24.39
CA PRO A 290 -9.74 -45.47 23.10
C PRO A 290 -8.25 -45.28 22.80
N GLU A 291 -7.70 -45.98 21.80
CA GLU A 291 -6.35 -45.86 21.29
C GLU A 291 -6.37 -45.37 19.83
N ALA A 292 -5.40 -44.51 19.46
CA ALA A 292 -5.31 -43.95 18.10
C ALA A 292 -5.11 -45.04 17.04
N GLU A 293 -4.24 -46.00 17.29
CA GLU A 293 -3.92 -47.12 16.37
C GLU A 293 -5.14 -48.00 16.13
N ALA A 294 -5.79 -48.44 17.20
CA ALA A 294 -6.98 -49.29 17.13
C ALA A 294 -8.14 -48.54 16.40
N ARG A 295 -8.27 -47.23 16.62
CA ARG A 295 -9.26 -46.39 15.96
C ARG A 295 -9.00 -46.32 14.45
N THR A 296 -7.73 -46.11 14.04
CA THR A 296 -7.35 -46.00 12.63
C THR A 296 -7.59 -47.33 11.90
N LEU A 297 -7.20 -48.43 12.52
CA LEU A 297 -7.42 -49.78 11.94
C LEU A 297 -8.90 -50.15 11.90
N LEU A 298 -9.67 -49.82 12.93
CA LEU A 298 -11.12 -50.05 12.94
C LEU A 298 -11.79 -49.24 11.81
N ALA A 299 -11.45 -47.95 11.65
CA ALA A 299 -12.01 -47.13 10.60
C ALA A 299 -11.68 -47.64 9.19
N ALA A 300 -10.49 -48.25 9.03
CA ALA A 300 -10.07 -48.87 7.78
C ALA A 300 -10.83 -50.19 7.51
N GLU A 301 -11.02 -51.03 8.55
CA GLU A 301 -11.85 -52.25 8.46
C GLU A 301 -13.32 -51.91 8.13
N ASP A 302 -13.87 -50.92 8.81
CA ASP A 302 -15.24 -50.43 8.53
C ASP A 302 -15.38 -49.96 7.08
N LEU A 303 -14.41 -49.15 6.58
CA LEU A 303 -14.41 -48.64 5.21
C LEU A 303 -14.30 -49.75 4.18
N ALA A 304 -13.39 -50.71 4.41
CA ALA A 304 -13.21 -51.83 3.51
C ALA A 304 -14.42 -52.76 3.46
N ALA A 305 -15.00 -53.09 4.62
CA ALA A 305 -16.25 -53.88 4.73
C ALA A 305 -17.41 -53.17 4.00
N GLN A 306 -17.63 -51.92 4.27
CA GLN A 306 -18.66 -51.13 3.59
C GLN A 306 -18.48 -51.07 2.09
N TYR A 307 -17.23 -50.92 1.61
CA TYR A 307 -16.95 -50.92 0.17
C TYR A 307 -17.27 -52.26 -0.49
N VAL A 308 -16.88 -53.38 0.17
CA VAL A 308 -17.20 -54.74 -0.33
C VAL A 308 -18.70 -54.99 -0.35
N GLU A 309 -19.45 -54.43 0.59
CA GLU A 309 -20.90 -54.54 0.66
C GLU A 309 -21.65 -53.70 -0.40
N THR A 310 -21.14 -52.52 -0.73
CA THR A 310 -21.89 -51.46 -1.44
C THR A 310 -21.97 -51.68 -2.96
N GLY A 311 -21.14 -52.54 -3.59
CA GLY A 311 -21.24 -52.71 -5.04
C GLY A 311 -20.19 -53.56 -5.69
N PRO A 312 -20.28 -53.65 -7.03
CA PRO A 312 -19.32 -54.45 -7.81
C PRO A 312 -17.92 -53.85 -7.68
N ILE A 313 -16.95 -54.67 -7.31
CA ILE A 313 -15.54 -54.27 -7.30
C ILE A 313 -15.08 -54.15 -8.75
N GLN A 314 -14.76 -52.94 -9.19
CA GLN A 314 -14.29 -52.68 -10.52
C GLN A 314 -12.76 -52.78 -10.57
N PHE A 315 -12.24 -53.81 -11.21
CA PHE A 315 -10.84 -53.87 -11.64
C PHE A 315 -10.71 -53.26 -13.02
N GLY A 316 -9.76 -52.37 -13.18
CA GLY A 316 -9.45 -51.76 -14.45
C GLY A 316 -7.97 -51.43 -14.55
N GLU A 317 -7.63 -50.58 -15.51
CA GLU A 317 -6.26 -50.05 -15.61
C GLU A 317 -5.83 -49.39 -14.31
N PRO A 318 -4.52 -49.42 -13.97
CA PRO A 318 -3.98 -48.77 -12.81
C PRO A 318 -4.40 -47.28 -12.76
N GLY A 319 -4.82 -46.83 -11.59
CA GLY A 319 -5.17 -45.42 -11.39
C GLY A 319 -6.31 -45.21 -10.40
N LEU A 320 -6.52 -43.96 -10.06
CA LEU A 320 -7.51 -43.51 -9.09
C LEU A 320 -8.87 -43.32 -9.79
N ARG A 321 -9.89 -44.00 -9.28
CA ARG A 321 -11.27 -43.94 -9.81
C ARG A 321 -12.25 -43.65 -8.70
N ALA A 322 -13.34 -42.99 -9.07
CA ALA A 322 -14.46 -42.82 -8.14
C ALA A 322 -15.11 -44.16 -7.84
N THR A 323 -15.58 -44.34 -6.60
CA THR A 323 -16.36 -45.50 -6.20
C THR A 323 -17.87 -45.14 -6.16
N SER A 324 -18.72 -46.14 -5.90
CA SER A 324 -20.13 -45.90 -5.59
C SER A 324 -20.36 -45.14 -4.28
N MET A 325 -19.35 -45.08 -3.41
CA MET A 325 -19.40 -44.37 -2.14
C MET A 325 -18.96 -42.91 -2.33
N PRO A 326 -19.79 -41.92 -1.96
CA PRO A 326 -19.41 -40.51 -2.08
C PRO A 326 -18.14 -40.17 -1.29
N GLY A 327 -17.20 -39.47 -1.95
CA GLY A 327 -15.96 -39.04 -1.31
C GLY A 327 -14.93 -40.15 -1.08
N VAL A 328 -15.15 -41.37 -1.62
CA VAL A 328 -14.22 -42.49 -1.58
C VAL A 328 -13.71 -42.82 -2.98
N TRP A 329 -12.41 -42.94 -3.10
CA TRP A 329 -11.68 -43.22 -4.34
C TRP A 329 -10.95 -44.53 -4.22
N GLN A 330 -10.97 -45.34 -5.27
CA GLN A 330 -10.18 -46.56 -5.36
C GLN A 330 -8.96 -46.37 -6.24
N PHE A 331 -7.81 -46.90 -5.79
CA PHE A 331 -6.59 -46.96 -6.55
C PHE A 331 -6.20 -48.43 -6.72
N ALA A 332 -6.19 -48.91 -7.95
CA ALA A 332 -5.82 -50.27 -8.26
C ALA A 332 -4.31 -50.41 -8.56
N SER A 333 -3.65 -51.45 -8.03
CA SER A 333 -2.28 -51.83 -8.41
C SER A 333 -2.21 -52.40 -9.82
N GLY A 334 -1.02 -52.38 -10.42
CA GLY A 334 -0.81 -52.82 -11.81
C GLY A 334 -1.21 -54.24 -12.11
N HIS A 335 -1.05 -55.16 -11.15
CA HIS A 335 -1.39 -56.58 -11.26
C HIS A 335 -2.79 -56.94 -10.72
N GLY A 336 -3.56 -55.97 -10.26
CA GLY A 336 -4.95 -56.16 -9.81
C GLY A 336 -5.10 -56.98 -8.52
N ARG A 337 -4.03 -57.14 -7.75
CA ARG A 337 -4.06 -57.91 -6.46
C ARG A 337 -4.38 -57.07 -5.27
N VAL A 338 -4.18 -55.75 -5.38
CA VAL A 338 -4.42 -54.80 -4.31
C VAL A 338 -5.23 -53.64 -4.81
N LEU A 339 -6.27 -53.32 -4.06
CA LEU A 339 -7.10 -52.14 -4.24
C LEU A 339 -6.99 -51.30 -2.99
N VAL A 340 -6.52 -50.07 -3.13
CA VAL A 340 -6.38 -49.10 -2.05
C VAL A 340 -7.56 -48.12 -2.09
N LEU A 341 -8.17 -47.89 -0.95
CA LEU A 341 -9.24 -46.91 -0.80
C LEU A 341 -8.69 -45.64 -0.15
N HIS A 342 -9.06 -44.53 -0.73
CA HIS A 342 -8.71 -43.20 -0.25
C HIS A 342 -9.97 -42.36 -0.05
N ARG A 343 -10.08 -41.72 1.10
CA ARG A 343 -11.06 -40.64 1.30
C ARG A 343 -10.53 -39.36 0.67
N THR A 344 -11.41 -38.53 0.12
CA THR A 344 -11.02 -37.27 -0.52
C THR A 344 -10.15 -36.42 0.40
N GLU A 345 -10.56 -36.23 1.65
CA GLU A 345 -9.80 -35.44 2.64
C GLU A 345 -8.40 -36.02 2.90
N GLY A 346 -8.29 -37.35 3.08
CA GLY A 346 -7.03 -38.03 3.28
C GLY A 346 -6.10 -37.88 2.08
N LEU A 347 -6.65 -37.97 0.85
CA LEU A 347 -5.90 -37.79 -0.38
C LEU A 347 -5.38 -36.35 -0.52
N LEU A 348 -6.23 -35.37 -0.30
CA LEU A 348 -5.86 -33.94 -0.31
C LEU A 348 -4.78 -33.61 0.74
N ALA A 349 -4.91 -34.17 1.95
CA ALA A 349 -3.92 -33.98 3.00
C ALA A 349 -2.56 -34.57 2.60
N ARG A 350 -2.52 -35.80 2.05
CA ARG A 350 -1.30 -36.45 1.60
C ARG A 350 -0.57 -35.68 0.50
N VAL A 351 -1.29 -35.14 -0.48
CA VAL A 351 -0.68 -34.31 -1.53
C VAL A 351 -0.16 -32.99 -0.98
N ARG A 352 -0.89 -32.38 -0.04
CA ARG A 352 -0.52 -31.09 0.58
C ARG A 352 0.70 -31.19 1.49
N THR A 353 0.87 -32.29 2.21
CA THR A 353 1.97 -32.49 3.18
C THR A 353 3.08 -33.44 2.67
N GLY A 354 2.85 -34.08 1.53
CA GLY A 354 3.74 -35.08 0.95
C GLY A 354 5.02 -34.51 0.32
N PRO A 355 5.89 -35.40 -0.17
CA PRO A 355 7.20 -35.01 -0.71
C PRO A 355 7.13 -34.02 -1.87
N VAL A 356 6.03 -34.06 -2.65
CA VAL A 356 5.83 -33.15 -3.81
C VAL A 356 5.62 -31.71 -3.35
N ALA A 357 4.89 -31.49 -2.25
CA ALA A 357 4.66 -30.16 -1.71
C ALA A 357 5.92 -29.54 -1.11
N GLN A 358 6.83 -30.36 -0.59
CA GLN A 358 8.09 -29.88 0.00
C GLN A 358 9.10 -29.35 -1.03
N LEU A 359 8.91 -29.66 -2.31
CA LEU A 359 9.75 -29.18 -3.41
C LEU A 359 9.33 -27.81 -3.94
N LEU A 360 8.21 -27.29 -3.49
CA LEU A 360 7.72 -26.01 -3.91
C LEU A 360 8.34 -24.87 -3.08
N PRO A 361 8.44 -23.67 -3.67
CA PRO A 361 8.78 -22.48 -2.91
C PRO A 361 7.87 -22.29 -1.69
N PRO A 362 8.39 -21.73 -0.58
CA PRO A 362 7.66 -21.64 0.69
C PRO A 362 6.41 -20.75 0.64
N ASP A 363 6.31 -19.90 -0.38
CA ASP A 363 5.18 -19.00 -0.65
C ASP A 363 4.03 -19.68 -1.43
N LEU A 364 4.24 -20.92 -1.92
CA LEU A 364 3.25 -21.66 -2.70
C LEU A 364 2.65 -22.83 -1.91
N ASN A 365 1.37 -23.06 -2.15
CA ASN A 365 0.66 -24.27 -1.76
C ASN A 365 0.23 -25.05 -3.00
N LEU A 366 0.46 -26.36 -2.97
CA LEU A 366 -0.07 -27.26 -3.98
C LEU A 366 -1.51 -27.62 -3.61
N ILE A 367 -2.41 -27.44 -4.53
CA ILE A 367 -3.81 -27.80 -4.38
C ILE A 367 -4.16 -28.85 -5.43
N LEU A 368 -4.65 -29.98 -4.93
CA LEU A 368 -5.27 -31.01 -5.77
C LEU A 368 -6.78 -30.77 -5.77
N LEU A 369 -7.36 -30.64 -6.94
CA LEU A 369 -8.78 -30.38 -7.14
C LEU A 369 -9.46 -31.69 -7.55
N PRO A 370 -10.52 -32.12 -6.86
CA PRO A 370 -11.33 -33.24 -7.25
C PRO A 370 -12.11 -32.94 -8.54
N PRO A 371 -12.62 -33.97 -9.23
CA PRO A 371 -13.43 -33.78 -10.42
C PRO A 371 -14.69 -32.92 -10.15
N GLY A 372 -14.92 -31.92 -11.00
CA GLY A 372 -16.07 -31.02 -10.89
C GLY A 372 -15.78 -29.74 -10.09
N GLU A 373 -14.64 -29.64 -9.43
CA GLU A 373 -14.21 -28.40 -8.79
C GLU A 373 -13.33 -27.56 -9.74
N GLU A 374 -13.62 -26.27 -9.81
CA GLU A 374 -12.80 -25.31 -10.55
C GLU A 374 -11.82 -24.60 -9.61
N ALA A 375 -10.64 -24.28 -10.15
CA ALA A 375 -9.65 -23.56 -9.41
C ALA A 375 -10.09 -22.10 -9.18
N GLU A 376 -10.39 -21.75 -7.95
CA GLU A 376 -10.50 -20.35 -7.57
C GLU A 376 -9.08 -19.74 -7.52
N GLY A 377 -8.72 -18.94 -8.54
CA GLY A 377 -7.44 -18.25 -8.51
C GLY A 377 -6.81 -17.94 -9.87
N PHE A 378 -5.62 -17.35 -9.81
CA PHE A 378 -4.93 -16.83 -11.00
C PHE A 378 -4.09 -17.86 -11.75
N PHE A 379 -3.93 -19.06 -11.19
CA PHE A 379 -3.05 -20.06 -11.78
C PHE A 379 -3.84 -21.05 -12.64
N PRO A 380 -3.30 -21.41 -13.83
CA PRO A 380 -3.91 -22.43 -14.64
C PRO A 380 -3.85 -23.77 -13.89
N SER A 381 -4.89 -24.59 -14.02
CA SER A 381 -4.86 -25.95 -13.52
C SER A 381 -4.37 -26.91 -14.62
N LEU A 382 -3.53 -27.88 -14.23
CA LEU A 382 -3.09 -28.97 -15.10
C LEU A 382 -3.72 -30.29 -14.64
N PRO A 383 -3.83 -31.33 -15.50
CA PRO A 383 -4.15 -32.67 -15.06
C PRO A 383 -3.16 -33.12 -13.99
N ALA A 384 -3.63 -33.75 -12.93
CA ALA A 384 -2.76 -34.06 -11.79
C ALA A 384 -1.73 -35.16 -12.14
N SER A 385 -2.17 -36.27 -12.76
CA SER A 385 -1.35 -37.40 -13.20
C SER A 385 -2.13 -38.24 -14.20
N LEU A 386 -1.46 -39.06 -14.97
CA LEU A 386 -2.09 -40.08 -15.81
C LEU A 386 -2.84 -41.13 -14.96
N LEU A 387 -2.35 -41.39 -13.75
CA LEU A 387 -2.99 -42.31 -12.80
C LEU A 387 -4.12 -41.65 -11.98
N LEU A 388 -4.33 -40.34 -12.11
CA LEU A 388 -5.41 -39.57 -11.51
C LEU A 388 -6.25 -38.87 -12.59
N PRO A 389 -6.92 -39.63 -13.47
CA PRO A 389 -7.75 -39.04 -14.48
C PRO A 389 -8.85 -38.18 -13.84
N SER A 390 -9.19 -37.07 -14.44
CA SER A 390 -10.19 -36.10 -13.95
C SER A 390 -9.79 -35.27 -12.76
N TRP A 391 -8.69 -35.56 -12.07
CA TRP A 391 -8.16 -34.68 -11.03
C TRP A 391 -7.28 -33.61 -11.64
N ARG A 392 -7.33 -32.40 -11.05
CA ARG A 392 -6.53 -31.27 -11.51
C ARG A 392 -5.61 -30.77 -10.42
N LEU A 393 -4.47 -30.25 -10.85
CA LEU A 393 -3.46 -29.71 -9.96
C LEU A 393 -3.33 -28.22 -10.23
N THR A 394 -3.36 -27.42 -9.19
CA THR A 394 -3.13 -25.98 -9.27
C THR A 394 -2.24 -25.52 -8.11
N LEU A 395 -1.79 -24.29 -8.21
CA LEU A 395 -1.02 -23.64 -7.16
C LEU A 395 -1.84 -22.52 -6.51
N ALA A 396 -1.68 -22.32 -5.25
CA ALA A 396 -2.19 -21.15 -4.54
C ALA A 396 -1.06 -20.45 -3.77
N LEU A 397 -1.13 -19.15 -3.69
CA LEU A 397 -0.24 -18.36 -2.84
C LEU A 397 -0.70 -18.44 -1.40
N LYS A 398 0.25 -18.60 -0.48
CA LYS A 398 -0.02 -18.51 0.96
C LYS A 398 -0.41 -17.10 1.38
N ASP A 399 0.19 -16.09 0.74
CA ASP A 399 -0.12 -14.69 0.99
C ASP A 399 -0.28 -13.95 -0.35
N GLN A 400 -1.52 -13.57 -0.65
CA GLN A 400 -1.85 -12.80 -1.85
C GLN A 400 -1.24 -11.39 -1.83
N ARG A 401 -0.95 -10.84 -0.66
CA ARG A 401 -0.37 -9.50 -0.49
C ARG A 401 1.05 -9.40 -1.05
N LEU A 402 1.80 -10.50 -1.06
CA LEU A 402 3.13 -10.54 -1.67
C LEU A 402 3.10 -10.29 -3.20
N PHE A 403 1.94 -10.48 -3.83
CA PHE A 403 1.76 -10.19 -5.25
C PHE A 403 1.69 -8.69 -5.53
N ASP A 404 1.07 -7.95 -4.63
CA ASP A 404 0.76 -6.54 -4.82
C ASP A 404 1.94 -5.63 -4.41
N THR A 405 2.65 -5.96 -3.34
CA THR A 405 3.70 -5.10 -2.76
C THR A 405 4.85 -4.80 -3.72
N ALA A 406 5.33 -5.78 -4.50
CA ALA A 406 6.41 -5.56 -5.47
C ALA A 406 5.99 -4.71 -6.68
N ALA A 407 4.70 -4.77 -7.06
CA ALA A 407 4.13 -3.93 -8.09
C ALA A 407 3.82 -2.51 -7.55
N GLU A 408 3.37 -2.40 -6.30
CA GLU A 408 3.05 -1.14 -5.64
C GLU A 408 4.26 -0.21 -5.53
N HIS A 409 5.43 -0.71 -5.15
CA HIS A 409 6.65 0.11 -5.08
C HIS A 409 7.06 0.70 -6.43
N ARG A 410 6.93 -0.05 -7.52
CA ARG A 410 7.24 0.45 -8.86
C ARG A 410 6.18 1.43 -9.37
N VAL A 411 4.91 1.11 -9.14
CA VAL A 411 3.80 2.02 -9.47
C VAL A 411 3.91 3.32 -8.69
N ALA A 412 4.24 3.26 -7.40
CA ALA A 412 4.50 4.45 -6.59
C ALA A 412 5.65 5.29 -7.18
N ALA A 413 6.75 4.68 -7.62
CA ALA A 413 7.84 5.38 -8.27
C ALA A 413 7.37 6.12 -9.55
N TYR A 414 6.56 5.50 -10.40
CA TYR A 414 6.00 6.15 -11.60
C TYR A 414 5.06 7.31 -11.25
N VAL A 415 4.21 7.15 -10.23
CA VAL A 415 3.30 8.19 -9.77
C VAL A 415 4.09 9.40 -9.22
N TRP A 416 5.10 9.15 -8.38
CA TRP A 416 5.93 10.21 -7.83
C TRP A 416 6.76 10.93 -8.88
N THR A 417 7.34 10.21 -9.84
CA THR A 417 8.07 10.82 -10.96
C THR A 417 7.14 11.64 -11.84
N GLY A 418 5.94 11.14 -12.14
CA GLY A 418 4.93 11.88 -12.87
C GLY A 418 4.48 13.16 -12.14
N ALA A 419 4.23 13.08 -10.84
CA ALA A 419 3.88 14.23 -10.01
C ALA A 419 5.00 15.28 -9.97
N LEU A 420 6.26 14.86 -9.87
CA LEU A 420 7.42 15.74 -9.88
C LEU A 420 7.55 16.48 -11.22
N VAL A 421 7.39 15.78 -12.34
CA VAL A 421 7.44 16.39 -13.69
C VAL A 421 6.30 17.41 -13.85
N VAL A 422 5.07 17.08 -13.46
CA VAL A 422 3.94 18.02 -13.51
C VAL A 422 4.21 19.24 -12.61
N GLY A 423 4.73 19.03 -11.40
CA GLY A 423 5.14 20.11 -10.50
C GLY A 423 6.19 21.04 -11.13
N ALA A 424 7.22 20.47 -11.76
CA ALA A 424 8.27 21.22 -12.43
C ALA A 424 7.70 22.06 -13.61
N VAL A 425 6.80 21.48 -14.40
CA VAL A 425 6.13 22.20 -15.51
C VAL A 425 5.29 23.36 -14.99
N VAL A 426 4.54 23.19 -13.91
CA VAL A 426 3.73 24.26 -13.28
C VAL A 426 4.63 25.38 -12.76
N VAL A 427 5.74 25.06 -12.11
CA VAL A 427 6.72 26.05 -11.64
C VAL A 427 7.32 26.84 -12.81
N LEU A 428 7.77 26.15 -13.87
CA LEU A 428 8.32 26.79 -15.05
C LEU A 428 7.29 27.71 -15.75
N ALA A 429 6.05 27.26 -15.88
CA ALA A 429 4.97 28.06 -16.45
C ALA A 429 4.67 29.31 -15.60
N SER A 430 4.68 29.18 -14.27
CA SER A 430 4.49 30.30 -13.34
C SER A 430 5.63 31.31 -13.42
N LEU A 431 6.88 30.85 -13.53
CA LEU A 431 8.04 31.72 -13.74
C LEU A 431 7.97 32.45 -15.08
N ALA A 432 7.65 31.74 -16.17
CA ALA A 432 7.50 32.34 -17.49
C ALA A 432 6.40 33.42 -17.50
N LEU A 433 5.25 33.13 -16.89
CA LEU A 433 4.16 34.11 -16.76
C LEU A 433 4.58 35.33 -15.92
N GLY A 434 5.35 35.13 -14.86
CA GLY A 434 5.93 36.21 -14.04
C GLY A 434 6.87 37.10 -14.85
N LEU A 435 7.74 36.51 -15.66
CA LEU A 435 8.67 37.23 -16.54
C LEU A 435 7.92 38.06 -17.60
N VAL A 436 6.92 37.46 -18.25
CA VAL A 436 6.07 38.16 -19.26
C VAL A 436 5.35 39.33 -18.62
N ARG A 437 4.74 39.16 -17.43
CA ARG A 437 4.09 40.25 -16.70
C ARG A 437 5.05 41.39 -16.36
N ARG A 438 6.25 41.06 -15.88
CA ARG A 438 7.29 42.04 -15.56
C ARG A 438 7.76 42.80 -16.79
N GLN A 439 7.95 42.14 -17.92
CA GLN A 439 8.34 42.76 -19.20
C GLN A 439 7.24 43.68 -19.73
N SER A 440 5.95 43.28 -19.66
CA SER A 440 4.83 44.10 -20.07
C SER A 440 4.70 45.36 -19.23
N ALA A 441 4.89 45.27 -17.91
CA ALA A 441 4.87 46.43 -17.02
C ALA A 441 5.97 47.44 -17.33
N LEU A 442 7.18 46.97 -17.63
CA LEU A 442 8.31 47.83 -18.03
C LEU A 442 8.03 48.53 -19.38
N THR A 443 7.44 47.83 -20.34
CA THR A 443 7.09 48.40 -21.64
C THR A 443 6.01 49.46 -21.50
N GLN A 444 5.00 49.25 -20.65
CA GLN A 444 3.96 50.26 -20.37
C GLN A 444 4.57 51.50 -19.73
N LEU A 445 5.41 51.37 -18.73
CA LEU A 445 6.11 52.51 -18.10
C LEU A 445 6.91 53.31 -19.11
N ARG A 446 7.61 52.65 -20.03
CA ARG A 446 8.38 53.30 -21.10
C ARG A 446 7.46 54.05 -22.08
N ASN A 447 6.36 53.47 -22.48
CA ASN A 447 5.40 54.11 -23.37
C ASN A 447 4.73 55.33 -22.71
N ASP A 448 4.33 55.24 -21.45
CA ASP A 448 3.77 56.33 -20.69
C ASP A 448 4.75 57.50 -20.53
N LEU A 449 6.05 57.20 -20.35
CA LEU A 449 7.15 58.17 -20.29
C LEU A 449 7.22 58.96 -21.60
N VAL A 450 7.35 58.24 -22.72
CA VAL A 450 7.46 58.90 -24.05
C VAL A 450 6.26 59.77 -24.35
N ALA A 451 5.06 59.27 -24.05
CA ALA A 451 3.82 60.02 -24.29
C ALA A 451 3.73 61.31 -23.44
N ASN A 452 4.04 61.22 -22.15
CA ASN A 452 3.96 62.35 -21.21
C ASN A 452 5.04 63.42 -21.55
N VAL A 453 6.27 63.01 -21.82
CA VAL A 453 7.36 63.96 -22.21
C VAL A 453 7.02 64.66 -23.52
N THR A 454 6.55 63.92 -24.53
CA THR A 454 6.16 64.51 -25.81
C THR A 454 5.04 65.55 -25.66
N HIS A 455 4.05 65.24 -24.80
CA HIS A 455 2.95 66.16 -24.53
C HIS A 455 3.41 67.47 -23.85
N GLU A 456 4.25 67.35 -22.79
CA GLU A 456 4.77 68.49 -22.03
C GLU A 456 5.79 69.34 -22.82
N LEU A 457 6.47 68.78 -23.81
CA LEU A 457 7.33 69.55 -24.75
C LEU A 457 6.49 70.26 -25.84
N LYS A 458 5.42 69.63 -26.32
CA LYS A 458 4.61 70.20 -27.40
C LYS A 458 3.88 71.49 -27.00
N THR A 459 3.45 71.58 -25.73
CA THR A 459 2.68 72.73 -25.23
C THR A 459 3.50 74.03 -25.27
N PRO A 460 4.69 74.18 -24.64
CA PRO A 460 5.45 75.40 -24.68
C PRO A 460 5.90 75.76 -26.10
N LEU A 461 6.26 74.70 -26.90
CA LEU A 461 6.67 74.92 -28.29
C LEU A 461 5.53 75.53 -29.12
N ALA A 462 4.28 75.03 -28.95
CA ALA A 462 3.11 75.58 -29.63
C ALA A 462 2.80 76.98 -29.17
N SER A 463 2.94 77.32 -27.89
CA SER A 463 2.77 78.63 -27.30
C SER A 463 3.79 79.64 -27.88
N MET A 464 5.07 79.28 -27.86
CA MET A 464 6.16 80.08 -28.43
C MET A 464 5.92 80.34 -29.91
N ARG A 465 5.55 79.30 -30.68
CA ARG A 465 5.24 79.44 -32.10
C ARG A 465 4.08 80.44 -32.36
N LEU A 466 2.98 80.30 -31.59
CA LEU A 466 1.85 81.20 -31.70
C LEU A 466 2.27 82.67 -31.44
N LEU A 467 3.07 82.92 -30.38
CA LEU A 467 3.58 84.24 -30.06
C LEU A 467 4.51 84.79 -31.14
N VAL A 468 5.36 83.96 -31.71
CA VAL A 468 6.24 84.30 -32.81
C VAL A 468 5.40 84.60 -34.07
N ASP A 469 4.44 83.75 -34.44
CA ASP A 469 3.57 83.96 -35.59
C ASP A 469 2.78 85.28 -35.40
N THR A 470 2.24 85.59 -34.18
CA THR A 470 1.58 86.86 -33.88
C THR A 470 2.49 88.08 -33.99
N LEU A 471 3.79 87.93 -33.61
CA LEU A 471 4.77 89.02 -33.79
C LEU A 471 5.16 89.24 -35.24
N LEU A 472 5.11 88.25 -36.09
CA LEU A 472 5.42 88.34 -37.52
C LEU A 472 4.27 88.86 -38.36
N ASP A 473 3.03 88.50 -38.00
CA ASP A 473 1.80 88.92 -38.71
C ASP A 473 1.31 90.34 -38.32
N GLY A 474 1.89 90.91 -37.26
CA GLY A 474 1.41 92.24 -36.72
C GLY A 474 2.06 93.40 -37.42
N GLU A 475 1.42 93.89 -38.49
CA GLU A 475 1.84 95.14 -39.22
C GLU A 475 1.89 96.38 -38.35
N THR A 476 1.23 96.44 -37.16
CA THR A 476 1.16 97.61 -36.25
C THR A 476 1.15 97.19 -34.74
N LEU A 477 2.05 96.38 -34.30
CA LEU A 477 2.19 96.05 -32.85
C LEU A 477 2.81 97.25 -32.12
N HIS A 478 2.14 97.80 -31.10
CA HIS A 478 2.79 98.76 -30.20
C HIS A 478 4.01 98.17 -29.50
N ALA A 479 5.10 98.95 -29.44
CA ALA A 479 6.38 98.51 -28.86
C ALA A 479 6.30 97.87 -27.45
N PRO A 480 5.39 98.29 -26.54
CA PRO A 480 5.20 97.62 -25.24
C PRO A 480 4.66 96.18 -25.37
N THR A 481 3.67 95.93 -26.28
CA THR A 481 3.05 94.65 -26.52
C THR A 481 4.04 93.65 -27.17
N ALA A 482 4.85 94.09 -28.09
CA ALA A 482 5.92 93.31 -28.69
C ALA A 482 6.98 92.86 -27.66
N ARG A 483 7.30 93.77 -26.73
CA ARG A 483 8.21 93.47 -25.65
C ARG A 483 7.64 92.43 -24.66
N GLU A 484 6.36 92.50 -24.37
CA GLU A 484 5.63 91.53 -23.55
C GLU A 484 5.67 90.11 -24.20
N TYR A 485 5.41 90.00 -25.51
CA TYR A 485 5.46 88.72 -26.23
C TYR A 485 6.85 88.17 -26.29
N LEU A 486 7.89 89.00 -26.47
CA LEU A 486 9.30 88.52 -26.36
C LEU A 486 9.66 88.02 -24.94
N GLN A 487 9.13 88.68 -23.91
CA GLN A 487 9.33 88.22 -22.53
C GLN A 487 8.65 86.87 -22.29
N LEU A 488 7.41 86.72 -22.83
CA LEU A 488 6.73 85.41 -22.73
C LEU A 488 7.42 84.33 -23.48
N ILE A 489 7.97 84.59 -24.67
CA ILE A 489 8.82 83.62 -25.44
C ILE A 489 10.08 83.24 -24.64
N ALA A 490 10.75 84.27 -24.06
CA ALA A 490 11.92 84.01 -23.21
C ALA A 490 11.59 83.14 -21.98
N GLN A 491 10.43 83.38 -21.35
CA GLN A 491 9.94 82.60 -20.22
C GLN A 491 9.67 81.11 -20.62
N GLU A 492 8.95 80.90 -21.75
CA GLU A 492 8.61 79.58 -22.23
C GLU A 492 9.88 78.82 -22.72
N ASN A 493 10.90 79.52 -23.28
CA ASN A 493 12.20 78.95 -23.63
C ASN A 493 12.97 78.48 -22.38
N LEU A 494 13.05 79.29 -21.34
CA LEU A 494 13.64 78.90 -20.06
C LEU A 494 12.92 77.70 -19.42
N ARG A 495 11.57 77.67 -19.53
CA ARG A 495 10.76 76.55 -19.07
C ARG A 495 11.06 75.27 -19.84
N LEU A 496 11.20 75.35 -21.18
CA LEU A 496 11.53 74.23 -22.04
C LEU A 496 12.92 73.67 -21.73
N SER A 497 13.92 74.57 -21.56
CA SER A 497 15.28 74.18 -21.18
C SER A 497 15.29 73.36 -19.87
N ARG A 498 14.59 73.82 -18.83
CA ARG A 498 14.48 73.11 -17.56
C ARG A 498 13.79 71.76 -17.72
N LEU A 499 12.78 71.62 -18.58
CA LEU A 499 12.15 70.36 -18.89
C LEU A 499 13.10 69.37 -19.54
N ILE A 500 13.91 69.85 -20.48
CA ILE A 500 14.95 69.02 -21.13
C ILE A 500 16.02 68.59 -20.14
N ASP A 501 16.50 69.53 -19.30
CA ASP A 501 17.50 69.20 -18.28
C ASP A 501 17.01 68.14 -17.26
N ASN A 502 15.76 68.28 -16.79
CA ASN A 502 15.11 67.31 -15.92
C ASN A 502 14.97 65.95 -16.61
N PHE A 503 14.65 65.92 -17.90
CA PHE A 503 14.53 64.67 -18.65
C PHE A 503 15.90 64.02 -18.89
N LEU A 504 16.92 64.79 -19.20
CA LEU A 504 18.31 64.30 -19.33
C LEU A 504 18.82 63.77 -18.01
N ALA A 505 18.60 64.49 -16.91
CA ALA A 505 18.96 64.00 -15.58
C ALA A 505 18.24 62.66 -15.26
N PHE A 506 16.94 62.58 -15.53
CA PHE A 506 16.16 61.35 -15.38
C PHE A 506 16.71 60.21 -16.25
N SER A 507 17.02 60.47 -17.54
CA SER A 507 17.59 59.46 -18.46
C SER A 507 18.96 58.92 -18.00
N ARG A 508 19.81 59.80 -17.44
CA ARG A 508 21.09 59.42 -16.84
C ARG A 508 20.89 58.56 -15.61
N MET A 509 19.91 58.92 -14.77
CA MET A 509 19.52 58.14 -13.58
C MET A 509 19.07 56.71 -13.93
N GLU A 510 18.20 56.56 -14.92
CA GLU A 510 17.69 55.25 -15.36
C GLU A 510 18.81 54.30 -15.87
N ARG A 511 19.85 54.87 -16.47
CA ARG A 511 20.96 54.12 -17.00
C ARG A 511 22.05 53.81 -15.95
N ASN A 512 21.85 54.22 -14.69
CA ASN A 512 22.88 54.14 -13.64
C ASN A 512 24.21 54.83 -14.07
N LYS A 513 24.14 55.85 -14.91
CA LYS A 513 25.29 56.55 -15.47
C LYS A 513 25.52 57.93 -14.82
N CYS A 514 24.91 58.21 -13.66
CA CYS A 514 25.23 59.41 -12.89
C CYS A 514 26.49 59.16 -12.08
N ALA A 515 27.57 59.74 -12.51
CA ALA A 515 28.77 59.84 -11.68
C ALA A 515 28.65 61.10 -10.85
N PHE A 516 28.54 60.96 -9.53
CA PHE A 516 28.58 62.05 -8.57
C PHE A 516 30.01 62.34 -8.15
N ASP A 517 30.38 63.61 -8.02
CA ASP A 517 31.65 64.07 -7.53
C ASP A 517 31.62 64.33 -6.04
N PHE A 518 31.72 63.27 -5.28
CA PHE A 518 31.64 63.34 -3.80
C PHE A 518 32.92 63.96 -3.22
N LYS A 519 32.71 65.07 -2.47
CA LYS A 519 33.77 65.75 -1.74
C LYS A 519 33.29 66.12 -0.32
N GLU A 520 34.23 66.22 0.59
CA GLU A 520 33.92 66.83 1.89
C GLU A 520 33.78 68.33 1.71
N LEU A 521 32.61 68.84 2.09
CA LEU A 521 32.31 70.28 1.95
C LEU A 521 31.45 70.77 3.11
N PRO A 522 31.53 72.07 3.44
CA PRO A 522 30.70 72.70 4.45
C PRO A 522 29.27 72.67 4.01
N ALA A 523 28.36 72.15 4.88
CA ALA A 523 26.94 72.09 4.58
C ALA A 523 26.33 73.50 4.29
N ALA A 524 26.89 74.54 4.87
CA ALA A 524 26.50 75.91 4.62
C ALA A 524 26.67 76.33 3.15
N ALA A 525 27.70 75.81 2.44
CA ALA A 525 27.93 76.13 1.03
C ALA A 525 26.80 75.62 0.11
N ILE A 526 26.17 74.47 0.48
CA ILE A 526 24.99 73.95 -0.25
C ILE A 526 23.80 74.86 -0.05
N VAL A 527 23.55 75.37 1.16
CA VAL A 527 22.48 76.33 1.47
C VAL A 527 22.68 77.66 0.72
N GLU A 528 23.89 78.19 0.75
CA GLU A 528 24.26 79.41 0.05
C GLU A 528 24.11 79.24 -1.46
N GLY A 529 24.58 78.13 -2.06
CA GLY A 529 24.43 77.79 -3.46
C GLY A 529 22.97 77.71 -3.89
N ALA A 530 22.13 77.02 -3.11
CA ALA A 530 20.70 76.93 -3.38
C ALA A 530 19.98 78.27 -3.25
N ALA A 531 20.31 79.04 -2.22
CA ALA A 531 19.73 80.38 -2.03
C ALA A 531 20.15 81.36 -3.12
N ALA A 532 21.43 81.32 -3.56
CA ALA A 532 21.92 82.15 -4.67
C ALA A 532 21.20 81.81 -5.99
N ALA A 533 20.96 80.55 -6.26
CA ALA A 533 20.30 80.07 -7.48
C ALA A 533 18.84 80.55 -7.62
N VAL A 534 18.14 80.82 -6.52
CA VAL A 534 16.72 81.28 -6.56
C VAL A 534 16.55 82.74 -6.21
N ARG A 535 17.59 83.45 -5.77
CA ARG A 535 17.56 84.81 -5.23
C ARG A 535 16.84 85.80 -6.11
N GLU A 536 17.21 85.88 -7.35
CA GLU A 536 16.62 86.82 -8.31
C GLU A 536 15.08 86.64 -8.49
N ARG A 537 14.68 85.39 -8.60
CA ARG A 537 13.25 85.07 -8.77
C ARG A 537 12.44 85.28 -7.49
N PHE A 538 13.02 85.12 -6.36
CA PHE A 538 12.35 85.24 -5.05
C PHE A 538 12.34 86.72 -4.55
N GLN A 539 12.93 87.63 -5.24
CA GLN A 539 12.81 89.10 -5.03
C GLN A 539 11.54 89.68 -5.62
N ALA A 540 10.72 88.84 -6.29
CA ALA A 540 9.47 89.30 -6.85
C ALA A 540 8.48 89.86 -5.79
N PRO A 541 7.66 90.85 -6.11
CA PRO A 541 6.65 91.37 -5.17
C PRO A 541 5.71 90.24 -4.70
N GLY A 542 5.43 90.20 -3.41
CA GLY A 542 4.60 89.17 -2.81
C GLY A 542 5.34 87.86 -2.41
N CYS A 543 6.68 87.81 -2.53
CA CYS A 543 7.46 86.68 -2.06
C CYS A 543 8.42 87.07 -0.89
N ARG A 544 8.26 86.44 0.24
CA ARG A 544 9.13 86.61 1.39
C ARG A 544 9.99 85.32 1.47
N PHE A 545 11.24 85.44 1.10
CA PHE A 545 12.20 84.32 1.18
C PHE A 545 13.18 84.61 2.32
N GLU A 546 13.29 83.62 3.23
CA GLU A 546 14.16 83.71 4.39
C GLU A 546 15.09 82.48 4.43
N VAL A 547 16.38 82.77 4.62
CA VAL A 547 17.39 81.76 4.89
C VAL A 547 17.73 81.81 6.38
N ALA A 548 17.29 80.79 7.10
CA ALA A 548 17.53 80.73 8.55
C ALA A 548 19.04 80.47 8.81
N PRO A 549 19.66 81.30 9.70
CA PRO A 549 21.07 81.12 10.04
C PRO A 549 21.30 79.76 10.73
N ALA A 550 22.32 79.04 10.28
CA ALA A 550 22.67 77.71 10.81
C ALA A 550 24.14 77.68 11.20
N PRO A 551 24.51 78.21 12.40
CA PRO A 551 25.86 78.17 12.87
C PRO A 551 26.28 76.78 13.29
N GLY A 552 27.53 76.37 12.98
CA GLY A 552 28.11 75.13 13.48
C GLY A 552 27.62 73.84 12.82
N LEU A 553 27.21 73.92 11.53
CA LEU A 553 26.89 72.71 10.77
C LEU A 553 28.13 71.85 10.51
N PRO A 554 28.08 70.53 10.75
CA PRO A 554 29.17 69.64 10.38
C PRO A 554 29.33 69.52 8.88
N PRO A 555 30.55 69.24 8.38
CA PRO A 555 30.75 68.98 6.94
C PRO A 555 30.02 67.72 6.51
N VAL A 556 29.67 67.68 5.23
CA VAL A 556 29.02 66.52 4.56
C VAL A 556 29.89 65.99 3.43
N PHE A 557 29.87 64.69 3.19
CA PHE A 557 30.51 64.09 2.05
C PHE A 557 29.48 63.97 0.90
N ALA A 558 29.55 64.92 -0.02
CA ALA A 558 28.49 65.10 -0.99
C ALA A 558 28.98 65.71 -2.32
N ASP A 559 28.15 65.57 -3.35
CA ASP A 559 28.26 66.37 -4.56
C ASP A 559 27.44 67.66 -4.38
N ALA A 560 28.16 68.79 -4.33
CA ALA A 560 27.57 70.11 -4.09
C ALA A 560 26.49 70.46 -5.11
N ASP A 561 26.79 70.28 -6.39
CA ASP A 561 25.91 70.66 -7.49
C ASP A 561 24.60 69.80 -7.50
N ALA A 562 24.74 68.54 -7.20
CA ALA A 562 23.59 67.62 -7.08
C ALA A 562 22.68 68.02 -5.92
N LEU A 563 23.25 68.30 -4.73
CA LEU A 563 22.42 68.70 -3.57
C LEU A 563 21.83 70.08 -3.73
N VAL A 564 22.57 71.04 -4.33
CA VAL A 564 22.00 72.33 -4.73
C VAL A 564 20.84 72.13 -5.68
N THR A 565 20.97 71.25 -6.71
CA THR A 565 19.88 70.92 -7.65
C THR A 565 18.68 70.35 -6.93
N ALA A 566 18.90 69.46 -5.93
CA ALA A 566 17.80 68.91 -5.11
C ALA A 566 17.07 69.98 -4.31
N LEU A 567 17.81 70.89 -3.66
CA LEU A 567 17.23 72.00 -2.91
C LEU A 567 16.47 73.00 -3.82
N VAL A 568 17.04 73.36 -4.98
CA VAL A 568 16.41 74.23 -5.96
C VAL A 568 15.09 73.61 -6.44
N ASN A 569 15.03 72.28 -6.68
CA ASN A 569 13.77 71.60 -7.06
C ASN A 569 12.70 71.70 -5.96
N LEU A 570 13.10 71.66 -4.68
CA LEU A 570 12.19 71.88 -3.56
C LEU A 570 11.75 73.33 -3.44
N LEU A 571 12.66 74.28 -3.57
CA LEU A 571 12.41 75.71 -3.56
C LEU A 571 11.46 76.12 -4.72
N ASP A 572 11.73 75.59 -5.93
CA ASP A 572 10.87 75.82 -7.10
C ASP A 572 9.44 75.29 -6.85
N ASN A 573 9.32 74.15 -6.21
CA ASN A 573 8.00 73.63 -5.83
C ASN A 573 7.32 74.53 -4.78
N ALA A 574 8.06 74.96 -3.74
CA ALA A 574 7.57 75.90 -2.74
C ALA A 574 7.04 77.21 -3.39
N TYR A 575 7.82 77.79 -4.32
CA TYR A 575 7.40 79.01 -5.06
C TYR A 575 6.18 78.79 -5.92
N LYS A 576 6.11 77.69 -6.59
CA LYS A 576 5.01 77.35 -7.52
C LYS A 576 3.69 77.06 -6.83
N TYR A 577 3.71 76.42 -5.67
CA TYR A 577 2.52 75.97 -4.94
C TYR A 577 2.09 76.88 -3.78
N SER A 578 2.86 77.94 -3.48
CA SER A 578 2.41 79.02 -2.63
C SER A 578 1.53 79.99 -3.38
N GLY A 579 0.55 80.61 -2.72
CA GLY A 579 -0.35 81.61 -3.29
C GLY A 579 0.36 82.95 -3.57
N ASP A 580 -0.41 84.08 -3.56
CA ASP A 580 0.15 85.39 -3.85
C ASP A 580 1.04 85.95 -2.75
N ASP A 581 0.76 85.67 -1.47
CA ASP A 581 1.66 85.94 -0.31
C ASP A 581 2.51 84.73 -0.03
N LYS A 582 3.66 84.62 -0.73
CA LYS A 582 4.59 83.49 -0.63
C LYS A 582 5.51 83.69 0.56
N ARG A 583 5.49 82.71 1.49
CA ARG A 583 6.46 82.66 2.61
C ARG A 583 7.24 81.36 2.49
N ILE A 584 8.50 81.49 2.10
CA ILE A 584 9.37 80.34 1.85
C ILE A 584 10.59 80.47 2.73
N THR A 585 10.86 79.44 3.51
CA THR A 585 12.02 79.38 4.42
C THR A 585 12.93 78.21 4.04
N LEU A 586 14.21 78.50 3.86
CA LEU A 586 15.27 77.51 3.73
C LEU A 586 16.05 77.47 5.07
N ALA A 587 16.01 76.37 5.76
CA ALA A 587 16.70 76.16 7.03
C ALA A 587 17.66 74.95 6.94
N ALA A 588 18.79 75.02 7.66
CA ALA A 588 19.61 73.86 7.88
C ALA A 588 19.91 73.68 9.34
N GLY A 589 20.08 72.44 9.78
CA GLY A 589 20.37 72.12 11.16
C GLY A 589 21.07 70.76 11.29
N ALA A 590 21.83 70.60 12.35
CA ALA A 590 22.50 69.32 12.69
C ALA A 590 21.65 68.51 13.67
N GLY A 591 21.60 67.22 13.49
CA GLY A 591 20.92 66.32 14.44
C GLY A 591 21.08 64.85 14.10
N ASN A 592 21.30 64.01 15.10
CA ASN A 592 21.44 62.54 14.97
C ASN A 592 22.47 62.12 13.92
N GLY A 593 23.66 62.73 13.90
CA GLY A 593 24.75 62.39 12.97
C GLY A 593 24.48 62.78 11.53
N SER A 594 23.50 63.61 11.23
CA SER A 594 23.15 64.08 9.91
C SER A 594 22.91 65.57 9.86
N VAL A 595 23.13 66.20 8.70
CA VAL A 595 22.71 67.54 8.40
C VAL A 595 21.33 67.48 7.72
N ARG A 596 20.39 68.28 8.24
CA ARG A 596 19.02 68.39 7.71
C ARG A 596 18.86 69.71 7.02
N PHE A 597 18.42 69.65 5.75
CA PHE A 597 18.01 70.81 4.96
C PHE A 597 16.49 70.79 4.88
N ALA A 598 15.84 71.85 5.33
CA ALA A 598 14.39 71.98 5.32
C ALA A 598 13.95 73.14 4.47
N VAL A 599 13.00 72.86 3.55
CA VAL A 599 12.30 73.87 2.76
C VAL A 599 10.85 73.91 3.22
N THR A 600 10.42 75.02 3.76
CA THR A 600 9.06 75.22 4.27
C THR A 600 8.35 76.26 3.42
N ASP A 601 7.08 75.97 3.02
CA ASP A 601 6.19 76.86 2.30
C ASP A 601 4.85 77.01 3.02
N ASN A 602 4.14 78.10 2.71
CA ASN A 602 2.76 78.35 3.15
C ASN A 602 1.72 78.08 2.08
N GLY A 603 2.04 77.13 1.16
CA GLY A 603 1.22 76.83 -0.01
C GLY A 603 -0.05 76.00 0.27
N ILE A 604 -0.58 75.41 -0.78
CA ILE A 604 -1.82 74.63 -0.75
C ILE A 604 -1.73 73.35 0.11
N GLY A 605 -0.49 72.89 0.45
CA GLY A 605 -0.28 71.64 1.15
C GLY A 605 -0.70 70.39 0.38
N LEU A 606 -0.53 69.25 1.03
CA LEU A 606 -0.76 67.92 0.43
C LEU A 606 -1.69 67.08 1.32
N ALA A 607 -2.59 66.35 0.70
CA ALA A 607 -3.34 65.33 1.40
C ALA A 607 -2.43 64.13 1.82
N PRO A 608 -2.70 63.45 2.94
CA PRO A 608 -1.86 62.35 3.42
C PRO A 608 -1.66 61.21 2.40
N ARG A 609 -2.65 60.99 1.52
CA ARG A 609 -2.55 60.00 0.44
C ARG A 609 -1.53 60.42 -0.62
N ASP A 610 -1.51 61.70 -0.96
CA ASP A 610 -0.62 62.24 -1.99
C ASP A 610 0.79 62.40 -1.45
N ALA A 611 0.96 62.81 -0.21
CA ALA A 611 2.27 62.90 0.45
C ALA A 611 3.11 61.62 0.41
N ARG A 612 2.46 60.44 0.40
CA ARG A 612 3.13 59.12 0.23
C ARG A 612 3.51 58.83 -1.21
N ARG A 613 3.00 59.55 -2.19
CA ARG A 613 3.13 59.24 -3.64
C ARG A 613 3.88 60.31 -4.42
N ILE A 614 4.09 61.49 -3.85
CA ILE A 614 4.71 62.65 -4.55
C ILE A 614 6.12 62.37 -5.06
N PHE A 615 6.85 61.42 -4.45
CA PHE A 615 8.17 61.02 -4.90
C PHE A 615 8.14 59.95 -6.02
N LYS A 616 6.93 59.38 -6.31
CA LYS A 616 6.78 58.47 -7.45
C LYS A 616 6.93 59.23 -8.76
N ARG A 617 7.65 58.62 -9.69
CA ARG A 617 7.91 59.18 -11.03
C ARG A 617 6.59 59.56 -11.70
N PHE A 618 6.54 60.74 -12.32
CA PHE A 618 5.37 61.28 -13.06
C PHE A 618 4.11 61.48 -12.21
N PHE A 619 4.21 61.40 -10.91
CA PHE A 619 3.07 61.61 -10.03
C PHE A 619 2.76 63.12 -9.94
N ARG A 620 1.48 63.50 -10.13
CA ARG A 620 0.93 64.85 -9.97
C ARG A 620 -0.40 64.74 -9.23
N VAL A 621 -0.66 65.70 -8.34
CA VAL A 621 -1.95 65.79 -7.64
C VAL A 621 -3.03 66.19 -8.65
N ALA A 622 -4.10 65.39 -8.73
CA ALA A 622 -5.08 65.47 -9.81
C ALA A 622 -6.08 66.66 -9.71
N GLN A 623 -6.13 67.35 -8.61
CA GLN A 623 -7.18 68.39 -8.33
C GLN A 623 -6.58 69.74 -7.86
N GLY A 624 -7.14 70.86 -8.31
CA GLY A 624 -6.84 72.21 -7.86
C GLY A 624 -6.05 73.09 -8.84
N PRO A 625 -5.73 74.36 -8.47
CA PRO A 625 -4.99 75.33 -9.31
C PRO A 625 -3.59 74.84 -9.70
N ALA A 626 -3.10 73.77 -9.10
CA ALA A 626 -1.86 73.06 -9.45
C ALA A 626 -1.83 72.53 -10.91
N ARG A 627 -2.95 72.45 -11.60
CA ARG A 627 -3.05 72.00 -13.00
C ARG A 627 -2.54 73.03 -14.00
N ALA A 628 -2.61 74.33 -13.65
CA ALA A 628 -2.16 75.40 -14.49
C ALA A 628 -0.65 75.67 -14.50
N GLY A 629 0.03 75.20 -13.47
CA GLY A 629 1.49 75.27 -13.37
C GLY A 629 2.18 74.04 -13.94
N GLY A 630 2.56 74.02 -15.23
CA GLY A 630 3.18 72.91 -15.94
C GLY A 630 4.38 72.26 -15.22
N GLY A 631 4.59 70.99 -15.51
CA GLY A 631 5.72 70.22 -15.00
C GLY A 631 5.55 68.72 -15.12
N CYS A 632 6.58 67.98 -15.52
CA CYS A 632 6.52 66.53 -15.80
C CYS A 632 6.36 65.61 -14.59
N GLY A 633 6.30 66.14 -13.36
CA GLY A 633 6.30 65.29 -12.13
C GLY A 633 7.61 64.51 -11.88
N LEU A 634 8.73 65.01 -12.42
CA LEU A 634 10.05 64.41 -12.27
C LEU A 634 10.88 65.04 -11.13
N GLY A 635 10.66 66.33 -10.78
CA GLY A 635 11.48 67.07 -9.84
C GLY A 635 11.64 66.38 -8.47
N LEU A 636 10.54 65.96 -7.87
CA LEU A 636 10.62 65.27 -6.57
C LEU A 636 11.24 63.87 -6.65
N SER A 637 11.09 63.15 -7.77
CA SER A 637 11.77 61.87 -7.99
C SER A 637 13.27 62.06 -8.21
N ILE A 638 13.70 63.16 -8.80
CA ILE A 638 15.12 63.56 -8.91
C ILE A 638 15.67 63.86 -7.51
N VAL A 639 14.93 64.65 -6.70
CA VAL A 639 15.30 64.90 -5.29
C VAL A 639 15.52 63.59 -4.54
N GLU A 640 14.56 62.67 -4.61
CA GLU A 640 14.68 61.35 -3.92
C GLU A 640 15.90 60.57 -4.40
N PHE A 641 16.18 60.56 -5.71
CA PHE A 641 17.33 59.86 -6.25
C PHE A 641 18.65 60.49 -5.78
N ILE A 642 18.80 61.78 -5.86
CA ILE A 642 20.02 62.48 -5.41
C ILE A 642 20.26 62.20 -3.93
N VAL A 643 19.21 62.34 -3.10
CA VAL A 643 19.29 62.13 -1.68
C VAL A 643 19.66 60.69 -1.33
N LYS A 644 19.09 59.70 -2.02
CA LYS A 644 19.44 58.26 -1.87
C LYS A 644 20.87 57.98 -2.32
N ALA A 645 21.34 58.61 -3.40
CA ALA A 645 22.73 58.49 -3.85
C ALA A 645 23.71 59.02 -2.83
N HIS A 646 23.31 60.00 -2.02
CA HIS A 646 24.06 60.58 -0.90
C HIS A 646 23.83 59.88 0.43
N HIS A 647 23.28 58.63 0.42
CA HIS A 647 22.95 57.85 1.57
C HIS A 647 22.01 58.57 2.57
N GLY A 648 21.26 59.54 2.07
CA GLY A 648 20.35 60.36 2.85
C GLY A 648 18.89 59.88 2.80
N SER A 649 18.01 60.63 3.43
CA SER A 649 16.56 60.43 3.35
C SER A 649 15.84 61.75 3.14
N VAL A 650 14.72 61.69 2.41
CA VAL A 650 13.81 62.84 2.20
C VAL A 650 12.46 62.52 2.83
N ARG A 651 11.88 63.51 3.52
CA ARG A 651 10.56 63.42 4.16
C ARG A 651 9.76 64.69 3.87
N VAL A 652 8.45 64.54 3.92
CA VAL A 652 7.52 65.66 3.79
C VAL A 652 6.55 65.66 4.96
N GLN A 653 6.34 66.82 5.52
CA GLN A 653 5.29 67.13 6.49
C GLN A 653 4.39 68.19 5.85
N SER A 654 3.12 67.87 5.63
CA SER A 654 2.20 68.79 4.93
C SER A 654 0.76 68.60 5.40
N GLN A 655 0.04 69.68 5.43
CA GLN A 655 -1.41 69.69 5.70
C GLN A 655 -2.10 70.54 4.65
N PRO A 656 -3.24 70.09 4.09
CA PRO A 656 -4.01 70.89 3.16
C PRO A 656 -4.35 72.27 3.69
N GLY A 657 -4.04 73.30 2.91
CA GLY A 657 -4.29 74.72 3.24
C GLY A 657 -3.28 75.32 4.24
N ARG A 658 -2.26 74.60 4.73
CA ARG A 658 -1.27 75.11 5.68
C ARG A 658 0.17 75.05 5.17
N GLY A 659 0.37 74.58 3.95
CA GLY A 659 1.70 74.46 3.33
C GLY A 659 2.38 73.13 3.57
N SER A 660 3.65 73.06 3.19
CA SER A 660 4.49 71.86 3.27
C SER A 660 5.88 72.17 3.83
N THR A 661 6.47 71.23 4.51
CA THR A 661 7.89 71.22 4.89
C THR A 661 8.55 69.95 4.34
N PHE A 662 9.50 70.13 3.43
CA PHE A 662 10.33 69.06 2.89
C PHE A 662 11.64 69.05 3.63
N VAL A 663 12.08 67.91 4.15
CA VAL A 663 13.31 67.73 4.89
C VAL A 663 14.19 66.71 4.18
N ILE A 664 15.36 67.12 3.75
CA ILE A 664 16.44 66.28 3.27
C ILE A 664 17.45 66.07 4.43
N ALA A 665 17.76 64.85 4.75
CA ALA A 665 18.76 64.52 5.75
C ALA A 665 19.95 63.76 5.08
N ILE A 666 21.16 64.33 5.21
CA ILE A 666 22.40 63.79 4.62
C ILE A 666 23.36 63.44 5.78
N PRO A 667 23.99 62.28 5.81
CA PRO A 667 24.98 61.94 6.83
C PRO A 667 26.13 62.96 6.93
N ALA A 668 26.54 63.33 8.14
CA ALA A 668 27.71 64.17 8.34
C ALA A 668 28.97 63.37 7.99
N ALA A 669 30.00 64.05 7.49
CA ALA A 669 31.26 63.42 7.06
C ALA A 669 31.97 62.63 8.19
N ASN A 670 31.75 63.04 9.44
CA ASN A 670 32.33 62.38 10.64
C ASN A 670 31.41 61.35 11.30
N ALA A 671 30.22 61.09 10.78
CA ALA A 671 29.34 60.03 11.25
C ALA A 671 29.73 58.74 10.52
N GLY A 672 30.33 57.77 11.25
CA GLY A 672 30.55 56.43 10.72
C GLY A 672 29.27 55.84 10.09
N PRO A 673 29.37 54.77 9.28
CA PRO A 673 28.23 54.21 8.56
C PRO A 673 27.08 53.89 9.53
N ASN A 674 25.93 54.55 9.31
CA ASN A 674 24.76 54.35 10.14
C ASN A 674 24.14 52.97 9.81
N PRO A 675 24.13 51.99 10.74
CA PRO A 675 23.63 50.64 10.48
C PRO A 675 22.09 50.57 10.28
N ALA A 676 21.39 51.70 10.39
CA ALA A 676 19.92 51.73 10.28
C ALA A 676 19.38 51.94 8.85
N LEU A 677 20.23 51.94 7.83
CA LEU A 677 19.83 52.20 6.41
C LEU A 677 20.20 51.06 5.43
N GLU A 678 20.60 49.89 5.94
CA GLU A 678 20.50 48.68 5.16
C GLU A 678 19.05 48.20 5.23
N VAL A 679 18.45 48.05 4.04
CA VAL A 679 17.22 47.25 3.80
C VAL A 679 16.00 48.10 3.35
N HIS A 680 15.59 47.87 2.24
CA HIS A 680 14.63 46.95 1.59
C HIS A 680 14.37 47.38 0.16
#